data_7c34e024a2fcf7de74f45ed067e7274e
#
_entry.id   7c34e024a2fcf7de74f45ed067e7274e
#
_cell.length_a   1.000
_cell.length_b   1.000
_cell.length_c   1.000
_cell.angle_alpha   90.00
_cell.angle_beta   90.00
_cell.angle_gamma   90.00
#
_symmetry.space_group_name_H-M   'P 1'
#
loop_
_entity.id
_entity.type
_entity.pdbx_description
1 polymer ?
#
loop_
_entity_poly.entity_id
_entity_poly.type
_entity_poly.pdbx_seq_one_letter_code
_entity_poly.pdbx_strand_id
1 'polypeptide(L)'
;MRPGVLAILACLCTTFCPPGQANEAALFDFESGTFDGWAVEGTAFGNRPQTDALLRSCKKQGIYRNLVRRSFSGRYVASSLQTAFTKHESSSLTSPEFVISHRYLNLKLGGESRHFLSTEPTKGCGVQVLLDGKVVVALPYADRVPQLRWYTIDLKDHVGKKARLRIYDNRFEAFLLVDDIMLADARRAAPPAARRKTLKVTGAIVNLPVMASNKTPYPTQRILKVISDGKVIREVVTYLAGGPPDFYAPLYVDDWVGKEVRLEVDQLDAGCTMQSLYCADELKHGGDLYREELRPRVHFSPRTGYCNDPNGLVYYDGEYHLFWQSDPFNMMNLNFYWGHAVSKDLVHWQEIRPALRGGLEAVGFAWSGGGFIDWSNSGGWQKGKDKTMVVTFWDYHIRKSSLAYSNDRGRHLTRFEGNPIVDSRGSDPSRTFFYEPTGEWILVVTDRNAAGKKGMRLFHSKDLHTWEKGNIALFRDHPFYECPDFYELPVCDRASKPLRPRRTRWIMHDGSHYYAVCRFDGKTVTIEEEPGKLVSPGHFYAAQKWSDIPAEDGRTIVIAWQRRMEFPQPSSVRKPIIPTKVQPFNGQLTFPVEMTLRETEDGLRLFANPVRELALLHTNPSELTDVVVTADKPFATRTHPEAMHAILDVDVGGAERIVWHLNGLPVTYDVKKQELAFIGGTRHLAPREGRIGLQLILDIASVDIFADDGRIYAPINHLGRVDQRGITMKVEGGNARLVKAALFELKSMWEQERTNQ
;
A
#
# COMPACT_ATOMS: atom_id res chain seq x y z
N MET A 1 83.15 -22.54 24.31
CA MET A 1 83.17 -24.04 24.21
C MET A 1 81.99 -24.60 24.94
N ARG A 2 81.13 -25.25 24.18
CA ARG A 2 80.22 -26.39 24.45
C ARG A 2 79.72 -26.65 25.89
N PRO A 3 78.60 -27.36 26.00
CA PRO A 3 77.26 -27.24 25.37
C PRO A 3 76.13 -27.27 26.42
N GLY A 4 74.96 -26.85 25.94
CA GLY A 4 73.72 -26.85 26.69
C GLY A 4 73.02 -28.21 26.78
N VAL A 5 72.27 -28.34 27.85
CA VAL A 5 71.32 -29.46 28.05
C VAL A 5 69.92 -28.84 27.91
N LEU A 6 69.18 -29.36 26.95
CA LEU A 6 67.77 -29.04 26.70
C LEU A 6 66.94 -29.80 27.74
N ALA A 7 66.30 -29.09 28.64
CA ALA A 7 65.24 -29.65 29.50
C ALA A 7 63.88 -29.32 28.90
N ILE A 8 63.16 -30.37 28.45
CA ILE A 8 61.78 -30.25 27.99
C ILE A 8 60.87 -30.13 29.20
N LEU A 9 60.36 -28.91 29.42
CA LEU A 9 59.27 -28.67 30.36
C LEU A 9 57.96 -28.93 29.63
N ALA A 10 57.31 -30.06 29.92
CA ALA A 10 55.92 -30.29 29.51
C ALA A 10 55.00 -29.34 30.31
N CYS A 11 54.60 -28.26 29.71
CA CYS A 11 53.55 -27.39 30.24
C CYS A 11 52.22 -28.08 30.06
N LEU A 12 51.63 -28.61 31.12
CA LEU A 12 50.23 -29.00 31.21
C LEU A 12 49.44 -27.68 31.18
N CYS A 13 49.03 -27.27 29.98
CA CYS A 13 47.95 -26.30 29.81
C CYS A 13 46.62 -26.95 30.17
N THR A 14 46.21 -26.80 31.42
CA THR A 14 44.79 -26.95 31.78
C THR A 14 44.04 -25.82 31.14
N THR A 15 43.45 -26.09 29.98
CA THR A 15 42.46 -25.20 29.37
C THR A 15 41.27 -25.11 30.32
N PHE A 16 41.13 -23.96 30.95
CA PHE A 16 39.87 -23.57 31.60
C PHE A 16 38.78 -23.57 30.53
N CYS A 17 37.94 -24.59 30.50
CA CYS A 17 36.72 -24.62 29.74
C CYS A 17 35.69 -23.78 30.49
N PRO A 18 35.12 -22.73 29.90
CA PRO A 18 34.04 -22.00 30.58
C PRO A 18 32.86 -22.96 30.78
N PRO A 19 32.14 -22.88 31.91
CA PRO A 19 30.99 -23.74 32.16
C PRO A 19 29.88 -23.36 31.17
N GLY A 20 29.48 -24.29 30.27
CA GLY A 20 28.26 -24.18 29.47
C GLY A 20 28.36 -24.41 27.98
N GLN A 21 29.36 -25.12 27.45
CA GLN A 21 29.21 -25.72 26.12
C GLN A 21 28.32 -26.98 26.24
N ALA A 22 27.05 -26.80 25.89
CA ALA A 22 26.14 -27.91 25.64
C ALA A 22 26.77 -28.84 24.57
N ASN A 23 26.65 -30.15 24.74
CA ASN A 23 27.02 -31.11 23.70
C ASN A 23 26.28 -30.74 22.42
N GLU A 24 26.99 -30.31 21.39
CA GLU A 24 26.45 -29.92 20.11
C GLU A 24 27.03 -30.81 19.01
N ALA A 25 26.18 -31.31 18.14
CA ALA A 25 26.58 -32.09 16.97
C ALA A 25 26.18 -31.27 15.70
N ALA A 26 27.16 -30.73 14.99
CA ALA A 26 26.94 -30.13 13.69
C ALA A 26 26.40 -31.19 12.72
N LEU A 27 25.31 -30.85 11.99
CA LEU A 27 24.73 -31.71 10.98
C LEU A 27 25.07 -31.23 9.57
N PHE A 28 24.71 -29.99 9.27
CA PHE A 28 24.83 -29.39 7.94
C PHE A 28 25.13 -27.90 8.05
N ASP A 29 26.21 -27.44 7.43
CA ASP A 29 26.66 -26.04 7.39
C ASP A 29 26.81 -25.49 5.97
N PHE A 30 26.63 -26.37 4.96
CA PHE A 30 26.77 -26.05 3.51
C PHE A 30 28.17 -25.59 3.06
N GLU A 31 29.19 -25.62 3.94
CA GLU A 31 30.53 -25.08 3.66
C GLU A 31 31.34 -25.90 2.64
N SER A 32 30.87 -27.10 2.29
CA SER A 32 31.42 -27.87 1.14
C SER A 32 31.20 -27.14 -0.21
N GLY A 33 30.21 -26.21 -0.28
CA GLY A 33 29.82 -25.52 -1.51
C GLY A 33 29.02 -26.40 -2.47
N THR A 34 28.59 -27.59 -2.04
CA THR A 34 27.79 -28.54 -2.81
C THR A 34 26.56 -28.99 -2.04
N PHE A 35 25.58 -29.57 -2.73
CA PHE A 35 24.47 -30.32 -2.14
C PHE A 35 24.72 -31.84 -2.19
N ASP A 36 25.98 -32.26 -2.09
CA ASP A 36 26.30 -33.67 -2.13
C ASP A 36 25.59 -34.47 -1.03
N GLY A 37 24.93 -35.54 -1.42
CA GLY A 37 24.10 -36.36 -0.54
C GLY A 37 22.69 -35.82 -0.27
N TRP A 38 22.37 -34.59 -0.68
CA TRP A 38 21.01 -34.03 -0.63
C TRP A 38 20.22 -34.39 -1.89
N ALA A 39 18.96 -34.76 -1.72
CA ALA A 39 18.03 -34.84 -2.85
C ALA A 39 17.48 -33.45 -3.19
N VAL A 40 17.75 -33.01 -4.40
CA VAL A 40 17.29 -31.70 -4.90
C VAL A 40 16.09 -31.90 -5.81
N GLU A 41 14.95 -31.29 -5.47
CA GLU A 41 13.73 -31.32 -6.26
C GLU A 41 13.34 -29.89 -6.65
N GLY A 42 12.93 -29.70 -7.93
CA GLY A 42 12.60 -28.40 -8.47
C GLY A 42 13.81 -27.49 -8.68
N THR A 43 13.59 -26.22 -8.88
CA THR A 43 14.62 -25.25 -9.32
C THR A 43 14.93 -24.14 -8.31
N ALA A 44 14.17 -24.00 -7.21
CA ALA A 44 14.28 -22.84 -6.34
C ALA A 44 15.64 -22.68 -5.68
N PHE A 45 16.26 -23.76 -5.25
CA PHE A 45 17.56 -23.73 -4.55
C PHE A 45 18.77 -23.81 -5.51
N GLY A 46 18.53 -24.03 -6.82
CA GLY A 46 19.59 -24.31 -7.77
C GLY A 46 20.27 -25.66 -7.50
N ASN A 47 21.50 -25.83 -8.00
CA ASN A 47 22.26 -27.09 -7.91
C ASN A 47 23.37 -27.07 -6.88
N ARG A 48 23.55 -25.98 -6.13
CA ARG A 48 24.56 -25.80 -5.09
C ARG A 48 24.22 -24.68 -4.11
N PRO A 49 24.77 -24.69 -2.88
CA PRO A 49 24.70 -23.58 -1.95
C PRO A 49 25.29 -22.30 -2.56
N GLN A 50 24.84 -21.15 -2.08
CA GLN A 50 25.12 -19.86 -2.67
C GLN A 50 26.11 -19.05 -1.82
N THR A 51 26.96 -18.26 -2.48
CA THR A 51 27.90 -17.35 -1.83
C THR A 51 27.29 -15.94 -1.71
N ASP A 52 27.82 -15.14 -0.79
CA ASP A 52 27.50 -13.73 -0.64
C ASP A 52 27.64 -12.94 -1.96
N ALA A 53 28.66 -13.26 -2.77
CA ALA A 53 28.85 -12.62 -4.09
C ALA A 53 27.71 -12.94 -5.06
N LEU A 54 27.22 -14.19 -5.07
CA LEU A 54 26.13 -14.63 -5.92
C LEU A 54 24.79 -14.02 -5.47
N LEU A 55 24.52 -14.00 -4.16
CA LEU A 55 23.35 -13.34 -3.59
C LEU A 55 23.31 -11.84 -3.94
N ARG A 56 24.45 -11.18 -3.97
CA ARG A 56 24.56 -9.75 -4.38
C ARG A 56 24.31 -9.51 -5.87
N SER A 57 24.55 -10.50 -6.73
CA SER A 57 24.35 -10.36 -8.17
C SER A 57 22.88 -10.37 -8.60
N CYS A 58 21.97 -10.73 -7.72
CA CYS A 58 20.53 -10.70 -7.98
C CYS A 58 20.02 -9.27 -8.20
N LYS A 59 20.04 -8.79 -9.45
CA LYS A 59 19.77 -7.39 -9.85
C LYS A 59 18.41 -6.84 -9.43
N LYS A 60 17.39 -7.68 -9.26
CA LYS A 60 16.04 -7.26 -8.86
C LYS A 60 15.86 -7.00 -7.35
N GLN A 61 16.92 -7.19 -6.57
CA GLN A 61 16.81 -7.28 -5.10
C GLN A 61 17.81 -6.39 -4.35
N GLY A 62 18.03 -5.19 -4.86
CA GLY A 62 18.91 -4.18 -4.25
C GLY A 62 18.74 -3.96 -2.73
N ILE A 63 17.59 -4.37 -2.23
CA ILE A 63 17.12 -4.24 -0.86
C ILE A 63 17.80 -5.21 0.10
N TYR A 64 18.07 -6.44 -0.34
CA TYR A 64 18.49 -7.52 0.55
C TYR A 64 20.00 -7.71 0.62
N ARG A 65 20.75 -7.07 -0.29
CA ARG A 65 22.20 -7.23 -0.46
C ARG A 65 23.01 -7.00 0.82
N ASN A 66 22.63 -6.00 1.62
CA ASN A 66 23.38 -5.62 2.82
C ASN A 66 22.92 -6.37 4.08
N LEU A 67 21.73 -6.93 4.08
CA LEU A 67 21.13 -7.59 5.22
C LEU A 67 21.55 -9.06 5.33
N VAL A 68 21.64 -9.76 4.20
CA VAL A 68 22.09 -11.15 4.15
C VAL A 68 23.57 -11.27 4.54
N ARG A 69 24.41 -10.35 4.09
CA ARG A 69 25.88 -10.38 4.25
C ARG A 69 26.40 -10.54 5.68
N ARG A 70 25.64 -10.15 6.69
CA ARG A 70 26.09 -10.12 8.09
C ARG A 70 25.55 -11.23 8.96
N SER A 71 24.80 -12.17 8.41
CA SER A 71 24.00 -13.08 9.22
C SER A 71 24.30 -14.56 9.04
N PHE A 72 24.91 -15.00 7.93
CA PHE A 72 25.30 -16.41 7.78
C PHE A 72 26.76 -16.66 8.17
N SER A 73 27.02 -17.87 8.58
CA SER A 73 28.33 -18.33 8.98
C SER A 73 29.11 -18.79 7.74
N GLY A 74 30.45 -18.69 7.80
CA GLY A 74 31.28 -19.19 6.73
C GLY A 74 31.11 -18.52 5.36
N ARG A 75 31.10 -19.33 4.29
CA ARG A 75 31.15 -18.91 2.90
C ARG A 75 29.88 -19.17 2.11
N TYR A 76 29.11 -20.18 2.52
CA TYR A 76 27.99 -20.72 1.77
C TYR A 76 26.71 -20.78 2.59
N VAL A 77 25.56 -20.72 1.93
CA VAL A 77 24.22 -20.80 2.51
C VAL A 77 23.26 -21.47 1.54
N ALA A 78 22.36 -22.32 2.00
CA ALA A 78 21.27 -22.81 1.18
C ALA A 78 20.25 -21.67 0.96
N SER A 79 19.93 -21.35 -0.30
CA SER A 79 19.12 -20.18 -0.62
C SER A 79 18.26 -20.39 -1.87
N SER A 80 17.01 -19.97 -1.79
CA SER A 80 16.09 -19.85 -2.94
C SER A 80 15.96 -18.42 -3.50
N LEU A 81 16.81 -17.50 -3.05
CA LEU A 81 16.74 -16.07 -3.41
C LEU A 81 16.87 -15.79 -4.91
N GLN A 82 17.67 -16.55 -5.66
CA GLN A 82 17.88 -16.32 -7.09
C GLN A 82 16.64 -16.54 -7.93
N THR A 83 15.75 -17.41 -7.50
CA THR A 83 14.54 -17.81 -8.21
C THR A 83 13.27 -17.18 -7.64
N ALA A 84 13.39 -16.39 -6.57
CA ALA A 84 12.27 -15.83 -5.82
C ALA A 84 11.24 -15.07 -6.68
N PHE A 85 11.64 -14.54 -7.83
CA PHE A 85 10.77 -13.77 -8.74
C PHE A 85 10.58 -14.43 -10.11
N THR A 86 11.00 -15.68 -10.24
CA THR A 86 10.69 -16.50 -11.40
C THR A 86 9.60 -17.50 -11.03
N LYS A 87 8.77 -17.86 -12.00
CA LYS A 87 7.74 -18.88 -11.80
C LYS A 87 8.46 -20.21 -11.62
N HIS A 88 8.43 -20.78 -10.41
CA HIS A 88 9.00 -22.10 -10.14
C HIS A 88 7.91 -23.03 -9.57
N GLU A 89 8.06 -24.30 -9.86
CA GLU A 89 7.27 -25.35 -9.26
C GLU A 89 7.71 -25.59 -7.81
N SER A 90 6.93 -26.39 -7.08
CA SER A 90 7.29 -26.86 -5.75
C SER A 90 8.74 -27.37 -5.70
N SER A 91 9.53 -26.83 -4.79
CA SER A 91 10.96 -27.12 -4.72
C SER A 91 11.39 -27.50 -3.33
N SER A 92 12.29 -28.49 -3.20
CA SER A 92 12.83 -28.90 -1.92
C SER A 92 14.28 -29.41 -1.98
N LEU A 93 14.95 -29.29 -0.81
CA LEU A 93 16.21 -29.97 -0.50
C LEU A 93 15.92 -30.95 0.61
N THR A 94 16.16 -32.24 0.39
CA THR A 94 16.02 -33.28 1.43
C THR A 94 17.40 -33.82 1.79
N SER A 95 17.75 -33.75 3.09
CA SER A 95 19.06 -34.13 3.61
C SER A 95 19.33 -35.64 3.50
N PRO A 96 20.61 -36.03 3.58
CA PRO A 96 20.97 -37.39 3.98
C PRO A 96 20.28 -37.78 5.30
N GLU A 97 20.14 -39.09 5.54
CA GLU A 97 19.61 -39.63 6.80
C GLU A 97 20.58 -39.37 7.95
N PHE A 98 20.05 -38.92 9.09
CA PHE A 98 20.81 -38.72 10.33
C PHE A 98 20.05 -39.29 11.53
N VAL A 99 20.77 -39.59 12.62
CA VAL A 99 20.15 -40.00 13.87
C VAL A 99 19.90 -38.76 14.74
N ILE A 100 18.70 -38.61 15.28
CA ILE A 100 18.37 -37.56 16.23
C ILE A 100 19.06 -37.89 17.56
N SER A 101 20.29 -37.40 17.73
CA SER A 101 21.13 -37.69 18.90
C SER A 101 20.83 -36.83 20.11
N HIS A 102 20.18 -35.66 19.93
CA HIS A 102 19.90 -34.68 20.97
C HIS A 102 18.46 -34.17 20.87
N ARG A 103 17.99 -33.59 21.96
CA ARG A 103 16.60 -33.11 22.07
C ARG A 103 16.24 -31.99 21.09
N TYR A 104 17.15 -31.07 20.80
CA TYR A 104 16.85 -29.90 20.00
C TYR A 104 17.58 -29.91 18.66
N LEU A 105 16.86 -29.62 17.61
CA LEU A 105 17.41 -29.22 16.32
C LEU A 105 17.43 -27.69 16.27
N ASN A 106 18.61 -27.12 16.30
CA ASN A 106 18.83 -25.68 16.12
C ASN A 106 19.28 -25.40 14.69
N LEU A 107 18.75 -24.35 14.07
CA LEU A 107 19.13 -23.95 12.72
C LEU A 107 18.94 -22.44 12.55
N LYS A 108 19.69 -21.83 11.64
CA LYS A 108 19.48 -20.45 11.25
C LYS A 108 18.55 -20.39 10.05
N LEU A 109 17.50 -19.58 10.14
CA LEU A 109 16.58 -19.26 9.04
C LEU A 109 16.53 -17.77 8.82
N GLY A 110 16.42 -17.37 7.56
CA GLY A 110 16.18 -16.00 7.11
C GLY A 110 15.43 -16.03 5.79
N GLY A 111 14.91 -14.89 5.37
CA GLY A 111 14.21 -14.84 4.10
C GLY A 111 13.12 -13.78 4.05
N GLU A 112 12.31 -13.83 3.03
CA GLU A 112 11.12 -13.02 2.90
C GLU A 112 9.96 -13.87 2.39
N SER A 113 8.86 -13.84 3.13
CA SER A 113 7.58 -14.37 2.66
C SER A 113 6.64 -13.19 2.44
N ARG A 114 6.52 -12.73 1.19
CA ARG A 114 5.60 -11.59 0.87
C ARG A 114 4.14 -11.97 0.96
N HIS A 115 3.84 -13.25 0.85
CA HIS A 115 2.48 -13.74 0.89
C HIS A 115 2.27 -14.67 2.08
N PHE A 116 1.41 -14.23 2.89
CA PHE A 116 0.79 -14.68 4.09
C PHE A 116 0.49 -16.18 4.13
N LEU A 117 0.88 -16.76 5.25
CA LEU A 117 0.12 -17.68 6.04
C LEU A 117 -0.80 -18.63 5.27
N SER A 118 -0.21 -19.56 4.55
CA SER A 118 -0.90 -20.80 4.33
C SER A 118 -0.77 -21.62 5.60
N THR A 119 -1.88 -21.91 6.25
CA THR A 119 -1.96 -22.91 7.33
C THR A 119 -1.64 -24.32 6.82
N GLU A 120 -1.59 -24.51 5.49
CA GLU A 120 -1.15 -25.74 4.86
C GLU A 120 0.38 -25.77 4.82
N PRO A 121 1.03 -26.72 5.52
CA PRO A 121 2.50 -26.84 5.56
C PRO A 121 3.15 -27.01 4.18
N THR A 122 2.36 -27.32 3.16
CA THR A 122 2.82 -27.58 1.78
C THR A 122 2.81 -26.36 0.87
N LYS A 123 2.12 -25.27 1.26
CA LYS A 123 1.94 -24.06 0.44
C LYS A 123 2.80 -22.88 0.88
N GLY A 124 3.95 -23.09 1.51
CA GLY A 124 4.83 -22.04 2.00
C GLY A 124 6.28 -22.32 1.71
N CYS A 125 7.15 -21.69 2.52
CA CYS A 125 8.55 -22.06 2.65
C CYS A 125 8.84 -22.41 4.11
N GLY A 126 9.87 -23.20 4.36
CA GLY A 126 10.21 -23.62 5.71
C GLY A 126 11.03 -24.91 5.77
N VAL A 127 10.98 -25.54 6.94
CA VAL A 127 11.74 -26.75 7.23
C VAL A 127 10.83 -27.82 7.85
N GLN A 128 11.03 -29.05 7.46
CA GLN A 128 10.28 -30.22 7.95
C GLN A 128 11.25 -31.30 8.41
N VAL A 129 10.93 -32.00 9.51
CA VAL A 129 11.60 -33.22 9.95
C VAL A 129 10.75 -34.40 9.54
N LEU A 130 11.37 -35.37 8.85
CA LEU A 130 10.71 -36.57 8.34
C LEU A 130 11.27 -37.81 9.01
N LEU A 131 10.37 -38.71 9.43
CA LEU A 131 10.67 -40.08 9.85
C LEU A 131 9.97 -41.02 8.88
N ASP A 132 10.69 -41.97 8.31
CA ASP A 132 10.17 -42.92 7.32
C ASP A 132 9.35 -42.24 6.20
N GLY A 133 9.85 -41.07 5.72
CA GLY A 133 9.22 -40.28 4.69
C GLY A 133 7.99 -39.45 5.13
N LYS A 134 7.53 -39.58 6.37
CA LYS A 134 6.38 -38.82 6.92
C LYS A 134 6.85 -37.61 7.70
N VAL A 135 6.20 -36.46 7.49
CA VAL A 135 6.46 -35.22 8.24
C VAL A 135 5.98 -35.40 9.68
N VAL A 136 6.89 -35.33 10.65
CA VAL A 136 6.59 -35.43 12.09
C VAL A 136 6.64 -34.06 12.77
N VAL A 137 7.47 -33.15 12.27
CA VAL A 137 7.52 -31.74 12.71
C VAL A 137 7.67 -30.84 11.50
N ALA A 138 6.91 -29.74 11.46
CA ALA A 138 7.06 -28.70 10.47
C ALA A 138 7.32 -27.35 11.15
N LEU A 139 8.29 -26.60 10.61
CA LEU A 139 8.62 -25.24 10.98
C LEU A 139 8.43 -24.35 9.73
N PRO A 140 7.20 -23.84 9.49
CA PRO A 140 6.96 -22.90 8.40
C PRO A 140 7.68 -21.58 8.69
N TYR A 141 8.31 -21.02 7.65
CA TYR A 141 8.93 -19.71 7.74
C TYR A 141 7.93 -18.63 7.31
N ALA A 142 7.56 -17.77 8.25
CA ALA A 142 6.59 -16.70 8.05
C ALA A 142 7.19 -15.31 8.22
N ASP A 143 8.45 -15.22 8.63
CA ASP A 143 9.11 -13.94 8.88
C ASP A 143 9.49 -13.23 7.56
N ARG A 144 9.56 -11.89 7.61
CA ARG A 144 10.11 -11.05 6.53
C ARG A 144 11.50 -10.53 6.89
N VAL A 145 12.29 -11.35 7.52
CA VAL A 145 13.62 -10.96 7.98
C VAL A 145 14.66 -11.69 7.15
N PRO A 146 15.28 -11.02 6.18
CA PRO A 146 16.32 -11.66 5.36
C PRO A 146 17.57 -12.04 6.15
N GLN A 147 17.71 -11.54 7.39
CA GLN A 147 18.78 -11.90 8.30
C GLN A 147 18.54 -13.28 8.92
N LEU A 148 19.52 -14.15 8.87
CA LEU A 148 19.48 -15.45 9.52
C LEU A 148 19.43 -15.29 11.05
N ARG A 149 18.45 -15.94 11.67
CA ARG A 149 18.23 -16.00 13.12
C ARG A 149 18.12 -17.44 13.56
N TRP A 150 18.45 -17.71 14.82
CA TRP A 150 18.30 -19.04 15.39
C TRP A 150 16.83 -19.42 15.58
N TYR A 151 16.49 -20.60 15.11
CA TYR A 151 15.23 -21.32 15.36
C TYR A 151 15.56 -22.63 16.04
N THR A 152 14.65 -23.13 16.87
CA THR A 152 14.81 -24.37 17.61
C THR A 152 13.58 -25.24 17.49
N ILE A 153 13.73 -26.46 17.01
CA ILE A 153 12.71 -27.50 16.97
C ILE A 153 12.96 -28.45 18.15
N ASP A 154 11.92 -28.73 18.96
CA ASP A 154 11.97 -29.70 20.05
C ASP A 154 11.66 -31.11 19.49
N LEU A 155 12.61 -32.00 19.53
CA LEU A 155 12.53 -33.36 19.02
C LEU A 155 12.53 -34.40 20.15
N LYS A 156 12.15 -34.03 21.39
CA LYS A 156 12.21 -34.92 22.59
C LYS A 156 11.57 -36.28 22.37
N ASP A 157 10.46 -36.37 21.61
CA ASP A 157 9.71 -37.62 21.36
C ASP A 157 10.28 -38.44 20.21
N HIS A 158 11.37 -37.95 19.59
CA HIS A 158 11.99 -38.56 18.43
C HIS A 158 13.49 -38.87 18.60
N VAL A 159 14.05 -38.60 19.78
CA VAL A 159 15.46 -38.91 20.08
C VAL A 159 15.75 -40.41 19.85
N GLY A 160 16.87 -40.70 19.22
CA GLY A 160 17.29 -42.05 18.85
C GLY A 160 16.77 -42.54 17.49
N LYS A 161 15.80 -41.85 16.89
CA LYS A 161 15.23 -42.24 15.59
C LYS A 161 16.04 -41.67 14.43
N LYS A 162 15.98 -42.39 13.29
CA LYS A 162 16.54 -41.91 12.02
C LYS A 162 15.59 -40.94 11.37
N ALA A 163 16.13 -39.79 10.89
CA ALA A 163 15.37 -38.71 10.32
C ALA A 163 16.01 -38.15 9.05
N ARG A 164 15.23 -37.41 8.28
CA ARG A 164 15.69 -36.53 7.22
C ARG A 164 15.12 -35.12 7.45
N LEU A 165 15.86 -34.14 7.05
CA LEU A 165 15.42 -32.76 7.04
C LEU A 165 15.01 -32.36 5.62
N ARG A 166 13.82 -31.76 5.45
CA ARG A 166 13.39 -31.18 4.19
C ARG A 166 13.31 -29.67 4.33
N ILE A 167 14.06 -28.95 3.51
CA ILE A 167 13.97 -27.51 3.33
C ILE A 167 13.11 -27.31 2.07
N TYR A 168 12.03 -26.53 2.14
CA TYR A 168 11.11 -26.38 1.02
C TYR A 168 10.76 -24.91 0.75
N ASP A 169 10.57 -24.58 -0.53
CA ASP A 169 10.08 -23.29 -1.00
C ASP A 169 9.12 -23.50 -2.17
N ASN A 170 7.85 -23.31 -1.91
CA ASN A 170 6.76 -23.57 -2.83
C ASN A 170 6.04 -22.25 -3.22
N ARG A 171 6.72 -21.10 -3.13
CA ARG A 171 6.09 -19.79 -3.33
C ARG A 171 6.80 -18.92 -4.36
N PHE A 172 5.99 -18.28 -5.18
CA PHE A 172 6.37 -17.13 -6.00
C PHE A 172 6.53 -15.88 -5.11
N GLU A 173 7.55 -15.05 -5.37
CA GLU A 173 7.87 -13.82 -4.62
C GLU A 173 8.28 -14.02 -3.15
N ALA A 174 8.66 -15.21 -2.76
CA ALA A 174 9.28 -15.51 -1.48
C ALA A 174 10.68 -16.08 -1.67
N PHE A 175 11.50 -16.07 -0.62
CA PHE A 175 12.75 -16.81 -0.58
C PHE A 175 13.07 -17.26 0.84
N LEU A 176 13.84 -18.34 0.95
CA LEU A 176 14.33 -18.90 2.19
C LEU A 176 15.85 -18.98 2.16
N LEU A 177 16.47 -18.65 3.27
CA LEU A 177 17.88 -18.85 3.58
C LEU A 177 17.99 -19.82 4.74
N VAL A 178 18.84 -20.84 4.66
CA VAL A 178 19.05 -21.83 5.72
C VAL A 178 20.54 -22.07 5.91
N ASP A 179 20.97 -22.06 7.17
CA ASP A 179 22.35 -22.26 7.55
C ASP A 179 22.49 -22.86 8.95
N ASP A 180 23.70 -23.31 9.32
CA ASP A 180 24.09 -23.77 10.67
C ASP A 180 23.08 -24.74 11.31
N ILE A 181 22.85 -25.88 10.72
CA ILE A 181 21.94 -26.91 11.23
C ILE A 181 22.69 -27.85 12.19
N MET A 182 22.22 -27.94 13.45
CA MET A 182 22.87 -28.73 14.47
C MET A 182 21.89 -29.36 15.47
N LEU A 183 22.27 -30.45 16.05
CA LEU A 183 21.59 -31.07 17.20
C LEU A 183 22.27 -30.63 18.50
N ALA A 184 21.52 -30.39 19.55
CA ALA A 184 22.02 -29.99 20.86
C ALA A 184 21.06 -30.31 21.99
N ASP A 185 21.59 -30.36 23.23
CA ASP A 185 20.75 -30.49 24.42
C ASP A 185 20.24 -29.14 24.94
N ALA A 186 20.73 -28.04 24.37
CA ALA A 186 20.28 -26.70 24.68
C ALA A 186 19.62 -26.01 23.46
N ARG A 187 18.65 -25.16 23.73
CA ARG A 187 18.02 -24.30 22.72
C ARG A 187 18.95 -23.13 22.41
N ARG A 188 19.15 -22.80 21.13
CA ARG A 188 19.79 -21.55 20.71
C ARG A 188 18.79 -20.41 20.52
N ALA A 189 17.53 -20.72 20.15
CA ALA A 189 16.46 -19.76 20.23
C ALA A 189 15.94 -19.63 21.66
N ALA A 190 15.64 -18.40 22.11
CA ALA A 190 15.01 -18.18 23.42
C ALA A 190 13.73 -19.02 23.56
N PRO A 191 13.41 -19.56 24.76
CA PRO A 191 12.16 -20.25 24.97
C PRO A 191 11.01 -19.29 24.65
N PRO A 192 9.94 -19.79 24.01
CA PRO A 192 8.80 -18.95 23.73
C PRO A 192 8.19 -18.44 25.04
N ALA A 193 8.15 -17.12 25.21
CA ALA A 193 7.37 -16.47 26.28
C ALA A 193 5.89 -16.87 26.19
N ALA A 194 5.12 -16.64 27.25
CA ALA A 194 3.69 -16.93 27.25
C ALA A 194 3.00 -16.18 26.08
N ARG A 195 2.59 -16.94 25.07
CA ARG A 195 2.09 -16.45 23.77
C ARG A 195 0.58 -16.29 23.75
N ARG A 196 -0.08 -16.48 24.87
CA ARG A 196 -1.54 -16.53 24.95
C ARG A 196 -2.05 -15.59 26.05
N LYS A 197 -3.15 -14.92 25.77
CA LYS A 197 -3.89 -14.14 26.75
C LYS A 197 -5.38 -14.30 26.46
N THR A 198 -6.15 -14.74 27.45
CA THR A 198 -7.61 -14.68 27.41
C THR A 198 -8.06 -13.35 27.95
N LEU A 199 -8.99 -12.71 27.29
CA LEU A 199 -9.62 -11.47 27.76
C LEU A 199 -11.11 -11.46 27.41
N LYS A 200 -11.91 -10.84 28.29
CA LYS A 200 -13.29 -10.49 28.00
C LYS A 200 -13.31 -9.26 27.12
N VAL A 201 -14.06 -9.31 26.02
CA VAL A 201 -14.22 -8.16 25.14
C VAL A 201 -15.17 -7.17 25.80
N THR A 202 -14.62 -6.08 26.34
CA THR A 202 -15.35 -5.03 27.07
C THR A 202 -15.49 -3.75 26.27
N GLY A 203 -14.88 -3.65 25.09
CA GLY A 203 -14.92 -2.49 24.23
C GLY A 203 -14.69 -2.87 22.76
N ALA A 204 -14.78 -1.90 21.87
CA ALA A 204 -14.78 -2.10 20.44
C ALA A 204 -13.45 -2.57 19.87
N ILE A 205 -12.32 -2.27 20.52
CA ILE A 205 -10.98 -2.54 20.00
C ILE A 205 -10.08 -3.22 21.04
N VAL A 206 -9.11 -3.98 20.55
CA VAL A 206 -7.89 -4.33 21.29
C VAL A 206 -6.79 -3.35 20.87
N ASN A 207 -6.22 -2.64 21.82
CA ASN A 207 -5.09 -1.75 21.62
C ASN A 207 -3.82 -2.57 21.40
N LEU A 208 -3.23 -2.48 20.21
CA LEU A 208 -1.97 -3.13 19.86
C LEU A 208 -0.81 -2.12 19.95
N PRO A 209 0.17 -2.32 20.85
CA PRO A 209 1.40 -1.52 20.85
C PRO A 209 2.28 -1.95 19.67
N VAL A 210 2.55 -1.06 18.74
CA VAL A 210 3.23 -1.38 17.48
C VAL A 210 4.55 -0.66 17.36
N MET A 211 5.56 -1.36 16.83
CA MET A 211 6.80 -0.79 16.29
C MET A 211 6.62 -0.51 14.81
N ALA A 212 6.97 0.68 14.36
CA ALA A 212 6.91 1.00 12.94
C ALA A 212 7.86 0.10 12.14
N SER A 213 7.34 -0.53 11.10
CA SER A 213 8.09 -1.49 10.26
C SER A 213 9.27 -0.88 9.49
N ASN A 214 9.38 0.45 9.47
CA ASN A 214 10.46 1.19 8.82
C ASN A 214 11.63 1.56 9.75
N LYS A 215 11.63 1.11 11.01
CA LYS A 215 12.76 1.32 11.95
C LYS A 215 13.97 0.43 11.66
N THR A 216 15.14 0.91 12.05
CA THR A 216 16.40 0.14 12.02
C THR A 216 16.95 -0.02 13.43
N PRO A 217 17.25 -1.25 13.94
CA PRO A 217 17.03 -2.53 13.25
C PRO A 217 15.54 -2.85 13.06
N TYR A 218 15.22 -3.58 12.00
CA TYR A 218 13.83 -3.92 11.71
C TYR A 218 13.22 -4.75 12.83
N PRO A 219 12.02 -4.38 13.30
CA PRO A 219 11.27 -5.21 14.22
C PRO A 219 10.89 -6.53 13.54
N THR A 220 10.66 -7.56 14.32
CA THR A 220 10.24 -8.86 13.80
C THR A 220 8.73 -8.87 13.58
N GLN A 221 8.33 -9.29 12.40
CA GLN A 221 6.93 -9.50 12.04
C GLN A 221 6.35 -10.64 12.87
N ARG A 222 5.14 -10.47 13.40
CA ARG A 222 4.40 -11.44 14.22
C ARG A 222 3.00 -11.64 13.68
N ILE A 223 2.46 -12.83 13.91
CA ILE A 223 1.10 -13.18 13.59
C ILE A 223 0.34 -13.22 14.90
N LEU A 224 -0.63 -12.34 15.03
CA LEU A 224 -1.56 -12.30 16.14
C LEU A 224 -2.90 -12.88 15.69
N LYS A 225 -3.37 -13.91 16.39
CA LYS A 225 -4.68 -14.52 16.21
C LYS A 225 -5.61 -14.11 17.34
N VAL A 226 -6.86 -13.83 16.99
CA VAL A 226 -7.97 -13.71 17.94
C VAL A 226 -8.85 -14.93 17.74
N ILE A 227 -9.08 -15.67 18.82
CA ILE A 227 -9.80 -16.95 18.79
C ILE A 227 -11.02 -16.82 19.70
N SER A 228 -12.22 -17.12 19.17
CA SER A 228 -13.48 -17.23 19.91
C SER A 228 -14.08 -18.60 19.64
N ASP A 229 -14.60 -19.26 20.68
CA ASP A 229 -15.24 -20.58 20.58
C ASP A 229 -14.38 -21.61 19.79
N GLY A 230 -13.05 -21.55 20.01
CA GLY A 230 -12.10 -22.43 19.35
C GLY A 230 -11.79 -22.06 17.89
N LYS A 231 -12.46 -21.09 17.29
CA LYS A 231 -12.25 -20.63 15.91
C LYS A 231 -11.42 -19.37 15.87
N VAL A 232 -10.49 -19.27 14.91
CA VAL A 232 -9.78 -18.02 14.61
C VAL A 232 -10.76 -17.05 13.95
N ILE A 233 -11.04 -15.94 14.60
CA ILE A 233 -11.98 -14.92 14.12
C ILE A 233 -11.28 -13.69 13.54
N ARG A 234 -10.01 -13.50 13.88
CA ARG A 234 -9.11 -12.49 13.28
C ARG A 234 -7.70 -13.05 13.25
N GLU A 235 -7.00 -12.72 12.20
CA GLU A 235 -5.57 -12.95 12.09
C GLU A 235 -4.92 -11.72 11.50
N VAL A 236 -3.93 -11.16 12.16
CA VAL A 236 -3.24 -9.96 11.70
C VAL A 236 -1.73 -10.14 11.80
N VAL A 237 -1.07 -9.57 10.82
CA VAL A 237 0.39 -9.43 10.80
C VAL A 237 0.74 -8.08 11.39
N THR A 238 1.61 -8.05 12.39
CA THR A 238 2.02 -6.81 13.06
C THR A 238 3.42 -6.92 13.64
N TYR A 239 3.96 -5.80 14.10
CA TYR A 239 5.26 -5.70 14.76
C TYR A 239 5.03 -5.25 16.20
N LEU A 240 4.80 -6.20 17.10
CA LEU A 240 4.52 -5.90 18.52
C LEU A 240 5.75 -5.27 19.19
N ALA A 241 5.51 -4.20 19.96
CA ALA A 241 6.55 -3.49 20.67
C ALA A 241 7.01 -4.25 21.92
N GLY A 242 8.33 -4.42 22.06
CA GLY A 242 8.99 -4.96 23.26
C GLY A 242 9.37 -3.91 24.31
N GLY A 243 9.01 -2.65 24.07
CA GLY A 243 9.26 -1.48 24.91
C GLY A 243 8.24 -0.40 24.60
N PRO A 244 8.59 0.89 24.73
CA PRO A 244 7.69 1.96 24.29
C PRO A 244 7.30 1.80 22.82
N PRO A 245 6.01 1.74 22.48
CA PRO A 245 5.56 1.62 21.10
C PRO A 245 5.77 2.92 20.33
N ASP A 246 5.86 2.82 19.01
CA ASP A 246 5.84 3.99 18.15
C ASP A 246 4.43 4.56 18.00
N PHE A 247 3.44 3.68 18.02
CA PHE A 247 2.02 4.03 18.04
C PHE A 247 1.17 2.84 18.54
N TYR A 248 -0.09 3.10 18.83
CA TYR A 248 -1.09 2.06 19.07
C TYR A 248 -1.97 1.88 17.86
N ALA A 249 -2.23 0.63 17.47
CA ALA A 249 -3.12 0.29 16.36
C ALA A 249 -4.42 -0.35 16.88
N PRO A 250 -5.59 -0.04 16.27
CA PRO A 250 -6.87 -0.59 16.69
C PRO A 250 -7.13 -1.94 16.02
N LEU A 251 -7.18 -3.01 16.79
CA LEU A 251 -7.72 -4.29 16.33
C LEU A 251 -9.19 -4.39 16.71
N TYR A 252 -10.07 -4.21 15.74
CA TYR A 252 -11.52 -4.20 15.98
C TYR A 252 -12.05 -5.58 16.33
N VAL A 253 -12.72 -5.68 17.47
CA VAL A 253 -13.36 -6.88 18.06
C VAL A 253 -14.80 -6.62 18.51
N ASP A 254 -15.38 -5.54 18.06
CA ASP A 254 -16.73 -5.05 18.39
C ASP A 254 -17.84 -6.08 18.15
N ASP A 255 -17.69 -6.98 17.16
CA ASP A 255 -18.64 -8.07 16.90
C ASP A 255 -18.70 -9.12 18.05
N TRP A 256 -17.75 -9.09 18.99
CA TRP A 256 -17.62 -10.04 20.11
C TRP A 256 -17.74 -9.40 21.50
N VAL A 257 -18.24 -8.17 21.58
CA VAL A 257 -18.47 -7.51 22.89
C VAL A 257 -19.28 -8.42 23.81
N GLY A 258 -18.83 -8.55 25.06
CA GLY A 258 -19.42 -9.41 26.09
C GLY A 258 -18.89 -10.85 26.10
N LYS A 259 -18.23 -11.32 25.03
CA LYS A 259 -17.64 -12.67 24.94
C LYS A 259 -16.19 -12.70 25.43
N GLU A 260 -15.70 -13.90 25.71
CA GLU A 260 -14.28 -14.14 25.92
C GLU A 260 -13.59 -14.48 24.60
N VAL A 261 -12.43 -13.88 24.38
CA VAL A 261 -11.55 -14.22 23.25
C VAL A 261 -10.16 -14.56 23.77
N ARG A 262 -9.48 -15.45 23.05
CA ARG A 262 -8.08 -15.76 23.30
C ARG A 262 -7.22 -15.11 22.22
N LEU A 263 -6.32 -14.25 22.65
CA LEU A 263 -5.23 -13.73 21.82
C LEU A 263 -4.08 -14.74 21.83
N GLU A 264 -3.56 -15.05 20.65
CA GLU A 264 -2.43 -15.95 20.48
C GLU A 264 -1.46 -15.39 19.45
N VAL A 265 -0.18 -15.34 19.78
CA VAL A 265 0.87 -14.88 18.87
C VAL A 265 1.85 -16.03 18.60
N ASP A 266 2.36 -16.13 17.39
CA ASP A 266 3.29 -17.17 16.96
C ASP A 266 4.59 -17.14 17.76
N GLN A 267 5.12 -15.95 18.05
CA GLN A 267 6.30 -15.71 18.86
C GLN A 267 6.29 -14.32 19.48
N LEU A 268 6.94 -14.11 20.61
CA LEU A 268 7.20 -12.80 21.21
C LEU A 268 8.69 -12.49 21.16
N ASP A 269 9.03 -11.25 20.80
CA ASP A 269 10.38 -10.74 20.90
C ASP A 269 10.74 -10.42 22.37
N ALA A 270 12.04 -10.29 22.67
CA ALA A 270 12.48 -9.90 23.99
C ALA A 270 11.84 -8.57 24.41
N GLY A 271 11.29 -8.53 25.62
CA GLY A 271 10.57 -7.38 26.16
C GLY A 271 9.09 -7.27 25.75
N CYS A 272 8.64 -8.01 24.71
CA CYS A 272 7.22 -8.07 24.37
C CYS A 272 6.43 -8.89 25.40
N THR A 273 5.23 -8.44 25.73
CA THR A 273 4.33 -9.16 26.63
C THR A 273 2.90 -9.08 26.12
N MET A 274 2.17 -10.20 26.27
CA MET A 274 0.73 -10.23 25.98
C MET A 274 -0.08 -9.34 26.94
N GLN A 275 0.48 -8.96 28.08
CA GLN A 275 -0.19 -8.11 29.06
C GLN A 275 -0.43 -6.68 28.56
N SER A 276 0.38 -6.19 27.64
CA SER A 276 0.22 -4.87 27.01
C SER A 276 -0.97 -4.78 26.04
N LEU A 277 -1.56 -5.91 25.65
CA LEU A 277 -2.75 -5.99 24.80
C LEU A 277 -4.00 -5.91 25.69
N TYR A 278 -4.89 -4.95 25.46
CA TYR A 278 -6.11 -4.80 26.28
C TYR A 278 -7.27 -4.24 25.44
N CYS A 279 -8.51 -4.58 25.84
CA CYS A 279 -9.73 -4.04 25.26
C CYS A 279 -10.04 -2.64 25.76
N ALA A 280 -10.56 -1.80 24.85
CA ALA A 280 -11.09 -0.48 25.15
C ALA A 280 -12.07 -0.05 24.03
N ASP A 281 -12.85 0.99 24.29
CA ASP A 281 -13.66 1.65 23.26
C ASP A 281 -12.81 2.66 22.46
N GLU A 282 -11.78 3.21 23.08
CA GLU A 282 -10.93 4.22 22.49
C GLU A 282 -9.50 3.72 22.24
N LEU A 283 -8.90 4.23 21.17
CA LEU A 283 -7.50 3.99 20.87
C LEU A 283 -6.62 4.77 21.85
N LYS A 284 -5.67 4.10 22.48
CA LYS A 284 -4.68 4.75 23.35
C LYS A 284 -3.92 5.80 22.57
N HIS A 285 -3.82 7.01 23.12
CA HIS A 285 -3.29 8.19 22.47
C HIS A 285 -4.04 8.61 21.20
N GLY A 286 -5.30 8.17 21.04
CA GLY A 286 -6.12 8.53 19.87
C GLY A 286 -6.35 10.02 19.73
N GLY A 287 -6.42 10.77 20.84
CA GLY A 287 -6.56 12.23 20.85
C GLY A 287 -5.34 13.01 20.33
N ASP A 288 -4.18 12.37 20.23
CA ASP A 288 -2.94 12.97 19.69
C ASP A 288 -2.82 12.78 18.18
N LEU A 289 -3.63 11.89 17.60
CA LEU A 289 -3.61 11.60 16.18
C LEU A 289 -4.21 12.76 15.36
N TYR A 290 -3.82 12.85 14.09
CA TYR A 290 -4.12 13.92 13.15
C TYR A 290 -3.53 15.29 13.52
N ARG A 291 -2.65 15.35 14.55
CA ARG A 291 -1.92 16.56 14.98
C ARG A 291 -0.42 16.46 14.77
N GLU A 292 0.03 15.35 14.19
CA GLU A 292 1.45 15.08 13.98
C GLU A 292 2.06 16.16 13.06
N GLU A 293 3.32 16.48 13.31
CA GLU A 293 4.06 17.53 12.58
C GLU A 293 4.04 17.36 11.06
N LEU A 294 4.02 16.11 10.59
CA LEU A 294 4.04 15.76 9.16
C LEU A 294 2.67 15.31 8.63
N ARG A 295 1.61 15.42 9.43
CA ARG A 295 0.25 15.11 9.01
C ARG A 295 -0.21 16.09 7.93
N PRO A 296 -0.62 15.63 6.75
CA PRO A 296 -1.27 16.48 5.76
C PRO A 296 -2.47 17.21 6.36
N ARG A 297 -2.63 18.48 6.04
CA ARG A 297 -3.72 19.30 6.57
C ARG A 297 -4.96 19.22 5.71
N VAL A 298 -4.78 19.02 4.41
CA VAL A 298 -5.90 19.03 3.43
C VAL A 298 -5.91 17.80 2.52
N HIS A 299 -4.96 16.88 2.66
CA HIS A 299 -4.96 15.60 1.96
C HIS A 299 -5.32 14.47 2.93
N PHE A 300 -6.19 13.56 2.48
CA PHE A 300 -6.57 12.41 3.31
C PHE A 300 -5.37 11.50 3.59
N SER A 301 -5.18 11.13 4.84
CA SER A 301 -4.24 10.12 5.31
C SER A 301 -4.85 9.30 6.44
N PRO A 302 -4.50 8.00 6.60
CA PRO A 302 -5.16 7.13 7.58
C PRO A 302 -4.77 7.54 9.01
N ARG A 303 -5.64 7.22 9.97
CA ARG A 303 -5.36 7.44 11.40
C ARG A 303 -4.05 6.82 11.82
N THR A 304 -3.88 5.53 11.49
CA THR A 304 -2.68 4.75 11.74
C THR A 304 -2.40 3.83 10.56
N GLY A 305 -1.12 3.45 10.41
CA GLY A 305 -0.71 2.47 9.44
C GLY A 305 -0.67 2.98 8.00
N TYR A 306 -0.97 2.13 7.03
CA TYR A 306 -0.72 2.37 5.61
C TYR A 306 -1.97 2.67 4.81
N CYS A 307 -1.82 3.55 3.82
CA CYS A 307 -2.84 3.91 2.83
C CYS A 307 -2.24 3.87 1.42
N ASN A 308 -2.94 3.22 0.49
CA ASN A 308 -2.67 3.32 -0.94
C ASN A 308 -3.98 3.49 -1.75
N ASP A 309 -4.33 2.62 -2.68
CA ASP A 309 -5.41 2.80 -3.65
C ASP A 309 -6.75 3.18 -3.00
N PRO A 310 -7.42 4.25 -3.45
CA PRO A 310 -8.82 4.46 -3.11
C PRO A 310 -9.68 3.36 -3.71
N ASN A 311 -10.73 2.97 -3.01
CA ASN A 311 -11.62 1.88 -3.38
C ASN A 311 -13.07 2.24 -3.11
N GLY A 312 -14.00 1.59 -3.80
CA GLY A 312 -15.40 1.56 -3.43
C GLY A 312 -16.09 2.91 -3.27
N LEU A 313 -15.59 3.93 -3.96
CA LEU A 313 -16.07 5.30 -3.79
C LEU A 313 -17.55 5.42 -4.18
N VAL A 314 -18.39 5.76 -3.21
CA VAL A 314 -19.85 5.87 -3.41
C VAL A 314 -20.42 7.02 -2.59
N TYR A 315 -21.41 7.70 -3.15
CA TYR A 315 -22.24 8.67 -2.42
C TYR A 315 -23.58 8.01 -2.07
N TYR A 316 -23.98 8.11 -0.82
CA TYR A 316 -25.28 7.61 -0.39
C TYR A 316 -25.83 8.41 0.79
N ASP A 317 -27.08 8.84 0.68
CA ASP A 317 -27.87 9.47 1.76
C ASP A 317 -27.12 10.63 2.46
N GLY A 318 -26.51 11.52 1.68
CA GLY A 318 -25.79 12.70 2.19
C GLY A 318 -24.37 12.44 2.63
N GLU A 319 -23.83 11.24 2.42
CA GLU A 319 -22.46 10.88 2.78
C GLU A 319 -21.66 10.45 1.54
N TYR A 320 -20.47 10.99 1.39
CA TYR A 320 -19.42 10.46 0.54
C TYR A 320 -18.67 9.39 1.30
N HIS A 321 -18.66 8.17 0.80
CA HIS A 321 -17.90 7.06 1.35
C HIS A 321 -16.56 6.97 0.62
N LEU A 322 -15.50 6.92 1.38
CA LEU A 322 -14.13 6.70 0.93
C LEU A 322 -13.62 5.43 1.56
N PHE A 323 -13.37 4.41 0.74
CA PHE A 323 -12.62 3.25 1.16
C PHE A 323 -11.22 3.32 0.55
N TRP A 324 -10.25 2.64 1.15
CA TRP A 324 -8.89 2.58 0.61
C TRP A 324 -8.22 1.27 1.01
N GLN A 325 -7.22 0.86 0.24
CA GLN A 325 -6.30 -0.20 0.64
C GLN A 325 -5.59 0.22 1.91
N SER A 326 -5.82 -0.49 3.00
CA SER A 326 -5.41 -0.11 4.34
C SER A 326 -4.69 -1.22 5.07
N ASP A 327 -3.72 -0.83 5.87
CA ASP A 327 -3.14 -1.68 6.91
C ASP A 327 -2.96 -0.87 8.19
N PRO A 328 -3.89 -0.90 9.13
CA PRO A 328 -3.82 -0.08 10.34
C PRO A 328 -2.68 -0.46 11.29
N PHE A 329 -2.02 -1.61 11.06
CA PHE A 329 -1.01 -2.18 11.96
C PHE A 329 0.42 -2.01 11.45
N ASN A 330 0.62 -1.56 10.21
CA ASN A 330 1.93 -1.56 9.57
C ASN A 330 2.11 -0.33 8.68
N MET A 331 3.38 0.01 8.40
CA MET A 331 3.75 1.08 7.47
C MET A 331 3.77 0.61 5.99
N MET A 332 3.23 -0.56 5.71
CA MET A 332 3.05 -1.15 4.38
C MET A 332 1.84 -2.05 4.39
N ASN A 333 1.26 -2.33 3.22
CA ASN A 333 0.09 -3.18 3.13
C ASN A 333 0.47 -4.67 3.29
N LEU A 334 0.21 -5.21 4.47
CA LEU A 334 0.42 -6.62 4.83
C LEU A 334 -0.89 -7.35 5.08
N ASN A 335 -1.91 -6.65 5.55
CA ASN A 335 -3.19 -7.25 5.97
C ASN A 335 -4.32 -7.01 4.97
N PHE A 336 -4.14 -6.12 4.01
CA PHE A 336 -5.10 -5.84 2.93
C PHE A 336 -6.53 -5.62 3.41
N TYR A 337 -6.68 -4.67 4.31
CA TYR A 337 -7.98 -4.17 4.75
C TYR A 337 -8.51 -3.13 3.76
N TRP A 338 -9.80 -2.95 3.74
CA TRP A 338 -10.38 -1.69 3.27
C TRP A 338 -10.68 -0.82 4.47
N GLY A 339 -9.91 0.25 4.63
CA GLY A 339 -10.24 1.34 5.53
C GLY A 339 -11.54 1.99 5.08
N HIS A 340 -12.17 2.76 5.94
CA HIS A 340 -13.42 3.44 5.65
C HIS A 340 -13.47 4.80 6.34
N ALA A 341 -13.76 5.83 5.57
CA ALA A 341 -14.08 7.17 6.06
C ALA A 341 -15.34 7.70 5.38
N VAL A 342 -16.02 8.61 6.05
CA VAL A 342 -17.20 9.28 5.54
C VAL A 342 -17.01 10.79 5.60
N SER A 343 -17.62 11.51 4.65
CA SER A 343 -17.65 12.96 4.59
C SER A 343 -18.98 13.45 4.05
N LYS A 344 -19.44 14.60 4.52
CA LYS A 344 -20.62 15.29 3.94
C LYS A 344 -20.24 16.27 2.83
N ASP A 345 -18.95 16.60 2.73
CA ASP A 345 -18.46 17.72 1.92
C ASP A 345 -17.12 17.47 1.22
N LEU A 346 -16.62 16.21 1.18
CA LEU A 346 -15.37 15.81 0.53
C LEU A 346 -14.06 16.35 1.17
N VAL A 347 -14.15 17.27 2.12
CA VAL A 347 -12.98 17.91 2.75
C VAL A 347 -12.89 17.67 4.25
N HIS A 348 -13.98 17.41 4.96
CA HIS A 348 -13.98 17.00 6.36
C HIS A 348 -14.29 15.50 6.45
N TRP A 349 -13.26 14.71 6.75
CA TRP A 349 -13.36 13.25 6.79
C TRP A 349 -13.38 12.72 8.21
N GLN A 350 -14.26 11.77 8.45
CA GLN A 350 -14.29 10.98 9.68
C GLN A 350 -13.94 9.53 9.35
N GLU A 351 -12.77 9.08 9.82
CA GLU A 351 -12.41 7.68 9.73
C GLU A 351 -13.22 6.86 10.73
N ILE A 352 -13.82 5.79 10.24
CA ILE A 352 -14.64 4.84 11.02
C ILE A 352 -13.99 3.45 10.98
N ARG A 353 -14.71 2.42 11.45
CA ARG A 353 -14.19 1.05 11.41
C ARG A 353 -13.90 0.60 9.98
N PRO A 354 -12.85 -0.23 9.75
CA PRO A 354 -12.60 -0.79 8.43
C PRO A 354 -13.79 -1.60 7.90
N ALA A 355 -14.11 -1.40 6.64
CA ALA A 355 -15.25 -2.04 5.99
C ALA A 355 -15.00 -3.51 5.65
N LEU A 356 -13.86 -3.81 4.99
CA LEU A 356 -13.39 -5.15 4.76
C LEU A 356 -12.16 -5.41 5.60
N ARG A 357 -12.19 -6.48 6.36
CA ARG A 357 -11.09 -6.86 7.23
C ARG A 357 -10.35 -8.01 6.57
N GLY A 358 -9.06 -7.81 6.28
CA GLY A 358 -8.17 -8.84 5.76
C GLY A 358 -7.97 -9.97 6.76
N GLY A 359 -7.44 -11.09 6.28
CA GLY A 359 -7.18 -12.27 7.06
C GLY A 359 -7.89 -13.51 6.53
N LEU A 360 -7.47 -14.69 7.01
CA LEU A 360 -7.82 -15.98 6.43
C LEU A 360 -9.31 -16.34 6.49
N GLU A 361 -10.09 -15.76 7.39
CA GLU A 361 -11.44 -16.30 7.66
C GLU A 361 -12.61 -15.43 7.20
N ALA A 362 -12.45 -14.12 7.08
CA ALA A 362 -13.62 -13.30 6.81
C ALA A 362 -13.82 -13.01 5.32
N VAL A 363 -12.77 -12.61 4.60
CA VAL A 363 -12.92 -12.08 3.25
C VAL A 363 -11.76 -12.50 2.32
N GLY A 364 -10.71 -13.13 2.86
CA GLY A 364 -9.45 -13.19 2.14
C GLY A 364 -8.78 -11.82 2.10
N PHE A 365 -7.80 -11.64 1.22
CA PHE A 365 -7.15 -10.36 1.02
C PHE A 365 -7.91 -9.55 -0.04
N ALA A 366 -8.63 -8.51 0.39
CA ALA A 366 -9.37 -7.64 -0.51
C ALA A 366 -8.42 -6.61 -1.15
N TRP A 367 -8.04 -6.87 -2.40
CA TRP A 367 -7.35 -5.90 -3.24
C TRP A 367 -8.34 -4.89 -3.82
N SER A 368 -7.86 -4.02 -4.69
CA SER A 368 -8.63 -2.90 -5.20
C SER A 368 -9.95 -3.33 -5.84
N GLY A 369 -10.92 -2.43 -5.79
CA GLY A 369 -12.27 -2.66 -6.27
C GLY A 369 -13.14 -1.42 -6.20
N GLY A 370 -14.39 -1.54 -6.62
CA GLY A 370 -15.35 -0.44 -6.73
C GLY A 370 -16.56 -0.56 -5.81
N GLY A 371 -17.40 0.47 -5.78
CA GLY A 371 -18.64 0.50 -5.01
C GLY A 371 -19.79 1.18 -5.78
N PHE A 372 -21.02 0.81 -5.45
CA PHE A 372 -22.25 1.37 -6.03
C PHE A 372 -23.45 1.09 -5.13
N ILE A 373 -24.59 1.73 -5.44
CA ILE A 373 -25.86 1.46 -4.77
C ILE A 373 -26.76 0.66 -5.70
N ASP A 374 -27.29 -0.47 -5.21
CA ASP A 374 -28.32 -1.25 -5.89
C ASP A 374 -29.70 -0.62 -5.65
N TRP A 375 -30.01 0.41 -6.45
CA TRP A 375 -31.25 1.19 -6.32
C TRP A 375 -32.51 0.35 -6.58
N SER A 376 -32.43 -0.61 -7.47
CA SER A 376 -33.54 -1.47 -7.89
C SER A 376 -33.69 -2.75 -7.09
N ASN A 377 -32.74 -3.02 -6.16
CA ASN A 377 -32.62 -4.28 -5.45
C ASN A 377 -32.48 -5.48 -6.38
N SER A 378 -31.67 -5.33 -7.44
CA SER A 378 -31.38 -6.40 -8.42
C SER A 378 -30.76 -7.63 -7.76
N GLY A 379 -29.90 -7.43 -6.74
CA GLY A 379 -29.28 -8.51 -5.99
C GLY A 379 -30.18 -9.15 -4.94
N GLY A 380 -31.35 -8.58 -4.67
CA GLY A 380 -32.32 -9.13 -3.71
C GLY A 380 -31.86 -9.07 -2.24
N TRP A 381 -30.80 -8.29 -1.94
CA TRP A 381 -30.21 -8.23 -0.58
C TRP A 381 -30.79 -7.14 0.32
N GLN A 382 -31.63 -6.23 -0.21
CA GLN A 382 -32.16 -5.10 0.55
C GLN A 382 -32.95 -5.58 1.78
N LYS A 383 -32.59 -5.04 2.94
CA LYS A 383 -33.33 -5.23 4.19
C LYS A 383 -33.74 -3.86 4.75
N GLY A 384 -35.05 -3.68 4.99
CA GLY A 384 -35.57 -2.42 5.47
C GLY A 384 -35.70 -1.35 4.38
N LYS A 385 -35.60 -0.08 4.76
CA LYS A 385 -35.83 1.07 3.89
C LYS A 385 -34.57 1.52 3.09
N ASP A 386 -33.41 1.27 3.65
CA ASP A 386 -32.16 1.71 3.05
C ASP A 386 -31.81 0.85 1.84
N LYS A 387 -31.26 1.48 0.81
CA LYS A 387 -30.78 0.78 -0.37
C LYS A 387 -29.49 0.04 -0.06
N THR A 388 -29.30 -1.08 -0.76
CA THR A 388 -28.11 -1.91 -0.57
C THR A 388 -26.90 -1.25 -1.20
N MET A 389 -25.88 -0.96 -0.39
CA MET A 389 -24.56 -0.61 -0.88
C MET A 389 -23.81 -1.89 -1.24
N VAL A 390 -23.23 -1.94 -2.43
CA VAL A 390 -22.50 -3.11 -2.94
C VAL A 390 -21.07 -2.68 -3.23
N VAL A 391 -20.11 -3.52 -2.84
CA VAL A 391 -18.71 -3.37 -3.21
C VAL A 391 -18.21 -4.61 -3.93
N THR A 392 -17.40 -4.39 -4.95
CA THR A 392 -16.71 -5.47 -5.69
C THR A 392 -15.22 -5.33 -5.40
N PHE A 393 -14.52 -6.45 -5.23
CA PHE A 393 -13.09 -6.44 -4.93
C PHE A 393 -12.40 -7.68 -5.51
N TRP A 394 -11.09 -7.55 -5.76
CA TRP A 394 -10.26 -8.69 -6.11
C TRP A 394 -9.88 -9.45 -4.84
N ASP A 395 -10.36 -10.68 -4.72
CA ASP A 395 -9.93 -11.58 -3.65
C ASP A 395 -8.62 -12.26 -4.06
N TYR A 396 -7.54 -11.74 -3.51
CA TYR A 396 -6.20 -12.23 -3.84
C TYR A 396 -5.98 -13.71 -3.49
N HIS A 397 -6.67 -14.20 -2.45
CA HIS A 397 -6.51 -15.58 -1.98
C HIS A 397 -7.02 -16.60 -3.01
N ILE A 398 -8.20 -16.35 -3.58
CA ILE A 398 -8.79 -17.18 -4.61
C ILE A 398 -8.48 -16.70 -6.04
N ARG A 399 -7.83 -15.52 -6.16
CA ARG A 399 -7.48 -14.85 -7.44
C ARG A 399 -8.67 -14.66 -8.38
N LYS A 400 -9.78 -14.19 -7.84
CA LYS A 400 -11.03 -13.94 -8.55
C LYS A 400 -11.73 -12.72 -7.97
N SER A 401 -12.63 -12.14 -8.75
CA SER A 401 -13.45 -11.03 -8.27
C SER A 401 -14.59 -11.53 -7.38
N SER A 402 -14.78 -10.84 -6.29
CA SER A 402 -15.78 -11.12 -5.25
C SER A 402 -16.62 -9.88 -4.97
N LEU A 403 -17.73 -10.07 -4.27
CA LEU A 403 -18.68 -9.04 -3.91
C LEU A 403 -19.04 -9.14 -2.44
N ALA A 404 -19.26 -7.97 -1.80
CA ALA A 404 -19.89 -7.84 -0.50
C ALA A 404 -20.93 -6.73 -0.53
N TYR A 405 -21.90 -6.78 0.37
CA TYR A 405 -23.00 -5.82 0.42
C TYR A 405 -23.32 -5.38 1.85
N SER A 406 -23.92 -4.22 1.97
CA SER A 406 -24.31 -3.58 3.24
C SER A 406 -25.74 -3.08 3.17
N ASN A 407 -26.46 -3.23 4.30
CA ASN A 407 -27.78 -2.67 4.53
C ASN A 407 -27.80 -1.58 5.62
N ASP A 408 -26.62 -1.10 6.02
CA ASP A 408 -26.44 -0.09 7.06
C ASP A 408 -25.45 1.01 6.61
N ARG A 409 -25.55 1.42 5.36
CA ARG A 409 -24.72 2.46 4.74
C ARG A 409 -23.22 2.18 4.84
N GLY A 410 -22.81 0.94 4.51
CA GLY A 410 -21.41 0.56 4.48
C GLY A 410 -20.74 0.36 5.84
N ARG A 411 -21.45 0.48 6.97
CA ARG A 411 -20.87 0.27 8.32
C ARG A 411 -20.47 -1.18 8.53
N HIS A 412 -21.28 -2.12 8.00
CA HIS A 412 -20.96 -3.54 7.98
C HIS A 412 -21.18 -4.10 6.58
N LEU A 413 -20.17 -4.81 6.09
CA LEU A 413 -20.23 -5.51 4.82
C LEU A 413 -20.40 -7.03 5.05
N THR A 414 -21.40 -7.60 4.40
CA THR A 414 -21.65 -9.03 4.36
C THR A 414 -21.10 -9.58 3.05
N ARG A 415 -20.22 -10.57 3.11
CA ARG A 415 -19.71 -11.25 1.92
C ARG A 415 -20.84 -12.02 1.25
N PHE A 416 -20.94 -11.90 -0.07
CA PHE A 416 -21.90 -12.68 -0.85
C PHE A 416 -21.55 -14.17 -0.85
N GLU A 417 -22.50 -15.04 -0.55
CA GLU A 417 -22.28 -16.48 -0.46
C GLU A 417 -21.92 -17.12 -1.81
N GLY A 418 -22.42 -16.55 -2.93
CA GLY A 418 -22.14 -16.99 -4.28
C GLY A 418 -20.76 -16.57 -4.83
N ASN A 419 -19.88 -15.99 -4.02
CA ASN A 419 -18.53 -15.65 -4.47
C ASN A 419 -17.70 -16.90 -4.86
N PRO A 420 -16.80 -16.79 -5.86
CA PRO A 420 -16.49 -15.60 -6.66
C PRO A 420 -17.56 -15.30 -7.71
N ILE A 421 -17.73 -13.99 -8.04
CA ILE A 421 -18.71 -13.57 -9.05
C ILE A 421 -18.18 -13.70 -10.49
N VAL A 422 -16.90 -13.43 -10.73
CA VAL A 422 -16.28 -13.60 -12.05
C VAL A 422 -14.86 -14.15 -11.95
N ASP A 423 -14.46 -14.89 -12.99
CA ASP A 423 -13.10 -15.41 -13.17
C ASP A 423 -12.42 -14.61 -14.29
N SER A 424 -11.62 -13.62 -13.93
CA SER A 424 -10.78 -12.86 -14.85
C SER A 424 -9.31 -13.29 -14.73
N ARG A 425 -8.54 -13.12 -15.83
CA ARG A 425 -7.08 -13.37 -15.81
C ARG A 425 -6.28 -12.17 -15.32
N GLY A 426 -6.94 -11.20 -14.74
CA GLY A 426 -6.39 -9.97 -14.20
C GLY A 426 -6.95 -9.70 -12.82
N SER A 427 -7.00 -8.43 -12.42
CA SER A 427 -7.38 -7.96 -11.10
C SER A 427 -8.34 -6.78 -11.17
N ASP A 428 -8.69 -6.25 -10.03
CA ASP A 428 -9.33 -4.95 -9.81
C ASP A 428 -10.67 -4.78 -10.53
N PRO A 429 -11.76 -5.35 -9.97
CA PRO A 429 -13.14 -5.07 -10.41
C PRO A 429 -13.54 -3.66 -9.95
N SER A 430 -12.96 -2.62 -10.57
CA SER A 430 -12.93 -1.26 -10.03
C SER A 430 -14.19 -0.45 -10.30
N ARG A 431 -15.01 -0.85 -11.26
CA ARG A 431 -16.22 -0.11 -11.59
C ARG A 431 -17.38 -1.05 -11.86
N THR A 432 -18.51 -0.78 -11.21
CA THR A 432 -19.79 -1.40 -11.54
C THR A 432 -20.85 -0.31 -11.67
N PHE A 433 -21.68 -0.36 -12.69
CA PHE A 433 -22.77 0.60 -12.92
C PHE A 433 -23.92 -0.06 -13.67
N PHE A 434 -25.13 0.45 -13.45
CA PHE A 434 -26.30 0.06 -14.23
C PHE A 434 -26.34 0.85 -15.53
N TYR A 435 -26.47 0.15 -16.67
CA TYR A 435 -26.56 0.80 -17.98
C TYR A 435 -28.01 0.77 -18.47
N GLU A 436 -28.72 1.85 -18.25
CA GLU A 436 -30.14 2.00 -18.52
C GLU A 436 -30.57 1.55 -19.94
N PRO A 437 -29.83 1.87 -21.03
CA PRO A 437 -30.26 1.49 -22.38
C PRO A 437 -30.36 -0.01 -22.62
N THR A 438 -29.61 -0.83 -21.90
CA THR A 438 -29.69 -2.31 -22.01
C THR A 438 -30.39 -2.96 -20.82
N GLY A 439 -30.61 -2.21 -19.73
CA GLY A 439 -31.17 -2.74 -18.48
C GLY A 439 -30.27 -3.74 -17.79
N GLU A 440 -28.95 -3.57 -17.91
CA GLU A 440 -27.95 -4.50 -17.39
C GLU A 440 -26.93 -3.77 -16.50
N TRP A 441 -26.42 -4.47 -15.50
CA TRP A 441 -25.24 -4.10 -14.76
C TRP A 441 -24.00 -4.41 -15.57
N ILE A 442 -23.06 -3.46 -15.60
CA ILE A 442 -21.76 -3.59 -16.25
C ILE A 442 -20.70 -3.58 -15.18
N LEU A 443 -19.90 -4.66 -15.10
CA LEU A 443 -18.72 -4.73 -14.24
C LEU A 443 -17.46 -4.63 -15.11
N VAL A 444 -16.56 -3.73 -14.71
CA VAL A 444 -15.30 -3.46 -15.39
C VAL A 444 -14.15 -4.03 -14.58
N VAL A 445 -13.32 -4.85 -15.20
CA VAL A 445 -12.16 -5.48 -14.56
C VAL A 445 -10.92 -5.40 -15.44
N THR A 446 -9.74 -5.43 -14.84
CA THR A 446 -8.52 -5.74 -15.58
C THR A 446 -8.54 -7.20 -16.04
N ASP A 447 -8.33 -7.48 -17.32
CA ASP A 447 -8.23 -8.84 -17.84
C ASP A 447 -7.19 -8.93 -18.97
N ARG A 448 -7.00 -10.12 -19.50
CA ARG A 448 -6.15 -10.38 -20.67
C ARG A 448 -6.96 -10.97 -21.81
N ASN A 449 -6.65 -10.55 -23.04
CA ASN A 449 -7.19 -11.20 -24.23
C ASN A 449 -6.50 -12.55 -24.51
N ALA A 450 -6.89 -13.23 -25.56
CA ALA A 450 -6.30 -14.52 -25.96
C ALA A 450 -4.79 -14.43 -26.24
N ALA A 451 -4.31 -13.28 -26.72
CA ALA A 451 -2.90 -13.02 -26.98
C ALA A 451 -2.12 -12.56 -25.72
N GLY A 452 -2.74 -12.55 -24.54
CA GLY A 452 -2.10 -12.16 -23.28
C GLY A 452 -2.00 -10.64 -23.05
N LYS A 453 -2.48 -9.79 -23.97
CA LYS A 453 -2.47 -8.32 -23.81
C LYS A 453 -3.50 -7.92 -22.75
N LYS A 454 -3.08 -7.14 -21.76
CA LYS A 454 -3.97 -6.58 -20.73
C LYS A 454 -4.88 -5.50 -21.30
N GLY A 455 -6.08 -5.40 -20.74
CA GLY A 455 -7.06 -4.38 -21.06
C GLY A 455 -8.22 -4.37 -20.07
N MET A 456 -9.22 -3.56 -20.37
CA MET A 456 -10.45 -3.43 -19.61
C MET A 456 -11.49 -4.41 -20.16
N ARG A 457 -11.88 -5.41 -19.36
CA ARG A 457 -12.92 -6.38 -19.68
C ARG A 457 -14.25 -5.93 -19.11
N LEU A 458 -15.31 -6.08 -19.89
CA LEU A 458 -16.68 -5.91 -19.43
C LEU A 458 -17.28 -7.26 -19.05
N PHE A 459 -18.09 -7.27 -18.01
CA PHE A 459 -19.00 -8.36 -17.66
C PHE A 459 -20.39 -7.77 -17.50
N HIS A 460 -21.41 -8.56 -17.85
CA HIS A 460 -22.83 -8.15 -17.88
C HIS A 460 -23.62 -8.98 -16.90
N SER A 461 -24.57 -8.37 -16.19
CA SER A 461 -25.48 -9.05 -15.26
C SER A 461 -26.83 -8.37 -15.22
N LYS A 462 -27.90 -9.15 -14.98
CA LYS A 462 -29.26 -8.63 -14.70
C LYS A 462 -29.60 -8.67 -13.21
N ASP A 463 -28.85 -9.46 -12.44
CA ASP A 463 -29.19 -9.84 -11.07
C ASP A 463 -28.04 -9.67 -10.06
N LEU A 464 -26.86 -9.20 -10.51
CA LEU A 464 -25.62 -9.10 -9.72
C LEU A 464 -25.07 -10.46 -9.24
N HIS A 465 -25.74 -11.56 -9.51
CA HIS A 465 -25.33 -12.91 -9.11
C HIS A 465 -24.65 -13.65 -10.26
N THR A 466 -25.23 -13.52 -11.46
CA THR A 466 -24.75 -14.20 -12.66
C THR A 466 -24.16 -13.19 -13.62
N TRP A 467 -22.93 -13.44 -14.06
CA TRP A 467 -22.19 -12.52 -14.90
C TRP A 467 -21.74 -13.16 -16.21
N GLU A 468 -22.12 -12.55 -17.31
CA GLU A 468 -21.70 -12.94 -18.65
C GLU A 468 -20.45 -12.17 -19.08
N LYS A 469 -19.49 -12.90 -19.63
CA LYS A 469 -18.23 -12.33 -20.10
C LYS A 469 -18.43 -11.59 -21.43
N GLY A 470 -18.19 -10.29 -21.41
CA GLY A 470 -18.27 -9.41 -22.55
C GLY A 470 -16.90 -9.12 -23.22
N ASN A 471 -16.87 -8.04 -23.99
CA ASN A 471 -15.70 -7.62 -24.75
C ASN A 471 -14.56 -7.08 -23.85
N ILE A 472 -13.36 -7.01 -24.44
CA ILE A 472 -12.19 -6.39 -23.82
C ILE A 472 -11.75 -5.19 -24.65
N ALA A 473 -11.65 -4.03 -24.04
CA ALA A 473 -11.08 -2.83 -24.63
C ALA A 473 -9.57 -2.78 -24.34
N LEU A 474 -8.79 -2.45 -25.37
CA LEU A 474 -7.34 -2.40 -25.29
C LEU A 474 -6.87 -1.03 -25.79
N PHE A 475 -5.97 -0.39 -25.04
CA PHE A 475 -5.23 0.75 -25.58
C PHE A 475 -4.42 0.32 -26.80
N ARG A 476 -4.35 1.19 -27.80
CA ARG A 476 -3.56 0.97 -29.04
C ARG A 476 -2.09 1.18 -28.78
N ASP A 477 -1.75 2.32 -28.20
CA ASP A 477 -0.40 2.86 -28.13
C ASP A 477 0.26 2.72 -26.76
N HIS A 478 -0.52 2.31 -25.72
CA HIS A 478 -0.05 2.21 -24.34
C HIS A 478 -0.30 0.84 -23.73
N PRO A 479 0.57 0.37 -22.83
CA PRO A 479 0.25 -0.80 -22.02
C PRO A 479 -0.85 -0.46 -21.02
N PHE A 480 -1.80 -1.37 -20.84
CA PHE A 480 -2.79 -1.29 -19.78
C PHE A 480 -2.20 -1.92 -18.51
N TYR A 481 -2.28 -1.22 -17.36
CA TYR A 481 -1.70 -1.74 -16.13
C TYR A 481 -2.73 -2.46 -15.26
N GLU A 482 -3.55 -1.72 -14.50
CA GLU A 482 -4.51 -2.25 -13.53
C GLU A 482 -5.50 -1.13 -13.14
N CYS A 483 -6.41 -1.37 -12.19
CA CYS A 483 -7.36 -0.40 -11.62
C CYS A 483 -8.10 0.40 -12.70
N PRO A 484 -8.88 -0.26 -13.60
CA PRO A 484 -9.64 0.44 -14.64
C PRO A 484 -10.75 1.28 -14.03
N ASP A 485 -11.04 2.44 -14.59
CA ASP A 485 -12.32 3.10 -14.38
C ASP A 485 -12.95 3.44 -15.73
N PHE A 486 -14.29 3.48 -15.77
CA PHE A 486 -15.06 3.69 -16.99
C PHE A 486 -16.35 4.44 -16.69
N TYR A 487 -16.47 5.64 -17.21
CA TYR A 487 -17.59 6.52 -16.90
C TYR A 487 -17.91 7.49 -18.05
N GLU A 488 -19.14 7.94 -18.09
CA GLU A 488 -19.63 8.91 -19.08
C GLU A 488 -19.46 10.34 -18.58
N LEU A 489 -19.04 11.23 -19.49
CA LEU A 489 -18.95 12.66 -19.26
C LEU A 489 -19.69 13.45 -20.34
N PRO A 490 -20.39 14.56 -20.00
CA PRO A 490 -20.83 15.52 -20.99
C PRO A 490 -19.59 16.18 -21.61
N VAL A 491 -19.67 16.39 -22.93
CA VAL A 491 -18.70 17.23 -23.63
C VAL A 491 -19.06 18.69 -23.38
N CYS A 492 -18.09 19.44 -22.88
CA CYS A 492 -18.23 20.86 -22.56
C CYS A 492 -17.44 21.72 -23.56
N ASP A 493 -17.84 22.99 -23.63
CA ASP A 493 -17.00 24.02 -24.22
C ASP A 493 -15.77 24.34 -23.33
N ARG A 494 -14.91 25.21 -23.79
CA ARG A 494 -13.70 25.59 -23.04
C ARG A 494 -14.01 26.22 -21.67
N ALA A 495 -15.20 26.86 -21.51
CA ALA A 495 -15.65 27.45 -20.25
C ALA A 495 -16.37 26.45 -19.32
N SER A 496 -16.23 25.14 -19.54
CA SER A 496 -16.89 24.06 -18.81
C SER A 496 -18.42 24.03 -18.91
N LYS A 497 -19.01 24.65 -19.89
CA LYS A 497 -20.46 24.59 -20.12
C LYS A 497 -20.77 23.42 -21.04
N PRO A 498 -21.71 22.52 -20.68
CA PRO A 498 -22.15 21.44 -21.55
C PRO A 498 -22.63 21.94 -22.90
N LEU A 499 -22.17 21.29 -23.97
CA LEU A 499 -22.58 21.64 -25.35
C LEU A 499 -24.08 21.47 -25.56
N ARG A 500 -24.65 22.25 -26.47
CA ARG A 500 -26.03 22.10 -26.88
C ARG A 500 -26.09 21.90 -28.42
N PRO A 501 -26.69 20.78 -28.90
CA PRO A 501 -27.35 19.71 -28.15
C PRO A 501 -26.34 18.95 -27.27
N ARG A 502 -26.82 18.34 -26.18
CA ARG A 502 -25.97 17.58 -25.23
C ARG A 502 -25.28 16.43 -25.98
N ARG A 503 -23.97 16.37 -25.86
CA ARG A 503 -23.13 15.32 -26.39
C ARG A 503 -22.34 14.73 -25.22
N THR A 504 -22.24 13.42 -25.16
CA THR A 504 -21.48 12.70 -24.13
C THR A 504 -20.41 11.82 -24.73
N ARG A 505 -19.38 11.49 -23.96
CA ARG A 505 -18.37 10.51 -24.28
C ARG A 505 -18.01 9.71 -23.03
N TRP A 506 -17.60 8.50 -23.24
CA TRP A 506 -17.09 7.63 -22.20
C TRP A 506 -15.59 7.84 -22.06
N ILE A 507 -15.12 7.79 -20.81
CA ILE A 507 -13.70 7.83 -20.48
C ILE A 507 -13.32 6.47 -19.96
N MET A 508 -12.32 5.86 -20.58
CA MET A 508 -11.64 4.66 -20.11
C MET A 508 -10.26 5.05 -19.63
N HIS A 509 -9.88 4.70 -18.40
CA HIS A 509 -8.50 4.89 -17.93
C HIS A 509 -8.01 3.71 -17.12
N ASP A 510 -6.69 3.62 -16.95
CA ASP A 510 -6.02 2.66 -16.08
C ASP A 510 -5.44 3.32 -14.81
N GLY A 511 -4.87 2.52 -13.92
CA GLY A 511 -4.30 3.00 -12.66
C GLY A 511 -3.17 4.01 -12.81
N SER A 512 -2.44 4.03 -13.95
CA SER A 512 -1.42 5.04 -14.24
C SER A 512 -1.97 6.30 -14.90
N HIS A 513 -3.30 6.35 -15.04
CA HIS A 513 -4.09 7.43 -15.64
C HIS A 513 -3.77 7.73 -17.10
N TYR A 514 -3.37 6.72 -17.88
CA TYR A 514 -3.61 6.76 -19.32
C TYR A 514 -5.10 6.69 -19.57
N TYR A 515 -5.62 7.56 -20.44
CA TYR A 515 -7.03 7.56 -20.74
C TYR A 515 -7.31 7.57 -22.24
N ALA A 516 -8.48 7.06 -22.58
CA ALA A 516 -9.06 7.12 -23.90
C ALA A 516 -10.45 7.75 -23.83
N VAL A 517 -10.80 8.47 -24.89
CA VAL A 517 -12.15 8.97 -25.15
C VAL A 517 -12.85 7.96 -26.03
N CYS A 518 -14.02 7.49 -25.60
CA CYS A 518 -14.69 6.34 -26.19
C CYS A 518 -16.17 6.61 -26.48
N ARG A 519 -16.75 5.77 -27.37
CA ARG A 519 -18.19 5.48 -27.41
C ARG A 519 -18.44 4.14 -26.76
N PHE A 520 -19.62 4.01 -26.19
CA PHE A 520 -20.10 2.76 -25.60
C PHE A 520 -21.57 2.56 -25.95
N ASP A 521 -21.91 1.36 -26.42
CA ASP A 521 -23.25 0.97 -26.85
C ASP A 521 -23.93 -0.04 -25.88
N GLY A 522 -23.33 -0.28 -24.73
CA GLY A 522 -23.73 -1.27 -23.75
C GLY A 522 -23.00 -2.60 -23.89
N LYS A 523 -22.31 -2.87 -25.00
CA LYS A 523 -21.58 -4.12 -25.27
C LYS A 523 -20.14 -3.88 -25.71
N THR A 524 -19.91 -2.84 -26.49
CA THR A 524 -18.63 -2.59 -27.14
C THR A 524 -18.11 -1.20 -26.80
N VAL A 525 -16.86 -1.14 -26.38
CA VAL A 525 -16.12 0.12 -26.20
C VAL A 525 -15.35 0.41 -27.49
N THR A 526 -15.70 1.51 -28.14
CA THR A 526 -14.99 2.00 -29.34
C THR A 526 -14.14 3.20 -28.96
N ILE A 527 -12.82 3.06 -28.99
CA ILE A 527 -11.87 4.14 -28.70
C ILE A 527 -11.83 5.08 -29.90
N GLU A 528 -12.12 6.37 -29.65
CA GLU A 528 -12.02 7.46 -30.62
C GLU A 528 -10.67 8.17 -30.55
N GLU A 529 -10.23 8.55 -29.34
CA GLU A 529 -8.99 9.25 -29.08
C GLU A 529 -8.22 8.62 -27.92
N GLU A 530 -6.88 8.66 -27.96
CA GLU A 530 -5.99 8.28 -26.85
C GLU A 530 -5.04 9.47 -26.54
N PRO A 531 -5.50 10.46 -25.77
CA PRO A 531 -4.69 11.66 -25.51
C PRO A 531 -3.43 11.42 -24.65
N GLY A 532 -3.31 10.25 -24.02
CA GLY A 532 -2.23 9.93 -23.11
C GLY A 532 -2.57 10.09 -21.65
N LYS A 533 -1.66 10.65 -20.85
CA LYS A 533 -1.89 10.86 -19.41
C LYS A 533 -2.46 12.24 -19.10
N LEU A 534 -3.50 12.30 -18.28
CA LEU A 534 -3.94 13.55 -17.68
C LEU A 534 -2.85 14.11 -16.76
N VAL A 535 -2.38 13.30 -15.83
CA VAL A 535 -1.35 13.67 -14.85
C VAL A 535 0.02 13.17 -15.29
N SER A 536 0.88 14.08 -15.68
CA SER A 536 2.28 13.76 -16.03
C SER A 536 3.07 15.06 -16.21
N PRO A 537 4.12 15.33 -15.42
CA PRO A 537 4.51 14.55 -14.26
C PRO A 537 3.58 14.77 -13.07
N GLY A 538 3.60 13.85 -12.11
CA GLY A 538 2.81 13.90 -10.89
C GLY A 538 2.72 12.53 -10.23
N HIS A 539 2.23 12.53 -9.00
CA HIS A 539 2.05 11.34 -8.18
C HIS A 539 0.55 11.01 -8.07
N PHE A 540 0.01 10.37 -9.09
CA PHE A 540 -1.42 10.09 -9.24
C PHE A 540 -1.57 8.66 -9.74
N TYR A 541 -2.16 7.77 -8.94
CA TYR A 541 -2.28 6.36 -9.29
C TYR A 541 -3.57 5.75 -8.75
N ALA A 542 -4.09 4.72 -9.43
CA ALA A 542 -5.30 3.99 -9.05
C ALA A 542 -6.51 4.91 -8.79
N ALA A 543 -6.66 5.95 -9.61
CA ALA A 543 -7.74 6.90 -9.48
C ALA A 543 -9.10 6.26 -9.65
N GLN A 544 -10.07 6.66 -8.83
CA GLN A 544 -11.46 6.24 -8.96
C GLN A 544 -12.41 7.43 -8.84
N LYS A 545 -13.54 7.32 -9.53
CA LYS A 545 -14.65 8.25 -9.46
C LYS A 545 -15.66 7.82 -8.38
N TRP A 546 -16.23 8.77 -7.62
CA TRP A 546 -17.40 8.46 -6.80
C TRP A 546 -18.59 8.04 -7.66
N SER A 547 -19.23 6.92 -7.30
CA SER A 547 -20.49 6.46 -7.85
C SER A 547 -21.66 7.19 -7.16
N ASP A 548 -22.80 7.19 -7.81
CA ASP A 548 -24.09 7.58 -7.24
C ASP A 548 -24.19 9.03 -6.71
N ILE A 549 -23.28 9.92 -7.15
CA ILE A 549 -23.45 11.37 -6.92
C ILE A 549 -24.78 11.78 -7.58
N PRO A 550 -25.66 12.50 -6.86
CA PRO A 550 -26.96 12.91 -7.38
C PRO A 550 -26.86 13.67 -8.71
N ALA A 551 -27.84 13.42 -9.60
CA ALA A 551 -27.85 14.03 -10.93
C ALA A 551 -27.95 15.56 -10.90
N GLU A 552 -28.55 16.14 -9.86
CA GLU A 552 -28.63 17.57 -9.61
C GLU A 552 -27.27 18.21 -9.27
N ASP A 553 -26.36 17.47 -8.65
CA ASP A 553 -24.95 17.88 -8.51
C ASP A 553 -24.23 17.75 -9.85
N GLY A 554 -24.40 16.62 -10.52
CA GLY A 554 -23.93 16.34 -11.89
C GLY A 554 -22.43 16.28 -12.08
N ARG A 555 -21.63 16.46 -11.01
CA ARG A 555 -20.16 16.44 -11.07
C ARG A 555 -19.60 15.02 -11.17
N THR A 556 -18.48 14.91 -11.82
CA THR A 556 -17.63 13.74 -11.77
C THR A 556 -16.43 14.04 -10.89
N ILE A 557 -16.41 13.48 -9.69
CA ILE A 557 -15.38 13.70 -8.68
C ILE A 557 -14.50 12.48 -8.57
N VAL A 558 -13.19 12.71 -8.59
CA VAL A 558 -12.15 11.67 -8.62
C VAL A 558 -11.13 11.93 -7.51
N ILE A 559 -10.61 10.88 -6.92
CA ILE A 559 -9.47 10.90 -6.02
C ILE A 559 -8.51 9.76 -6.41
N ALA A 560 -7.23 9.91 -6.11
CA ALA A 560 -6.20 8.93 -6.42
C ALA A 560 -5.25 8.70 -5.24
N TRP A 561 -4.54 7.58 -5.25
CA TRP A 561 -3.38 7.41 -4.39
C TRP A 561 -2.26 8.34 -4.84
N GLN A 562 -1.78 9.20 -3.94
CA GLN A 562 -0.60 10.02 -4.17
C GLN A 562 0.66 9.18 -3.98
N ARG A 563 0.88 8.30 -4.96
CA ARG A 563 1.91 7.27 -4.96
C ARG A 563 3.30 7.85 -4.69
N ARG A 564 4.13 7.13 -3.93
CA ARG A 564 5.51 7.48 -3.54
C ARG A 564 5.66 8.50 -2.41
N MET A 565 4.60 8.84 -1.71
CA MET A 565 4.70 9.49 -0.39
C MET A 565 5.12 8.49 0.71
N GLU A 566 5.62 7.34 0.33
CA GLU A 566 6.05 6.34 1.29
C GLU A 566 7.19 6.90 2.13
N PHE A 567 6.99 6.93 3.43
CA PHE A 567 8.08 7.04 4.39
C PHE A 567 9.11 5.97 4.06
N PRO A 568 10.40 6.20 4.31
CA PRO A 568 11.44 5.30 3.86
C PRO A 568 11.14 3.87 4.27
N GLN A 569 10.81 3.08 3.26
CA GLN A 569 10.84 1.63 3.41
C GLN A 569 12.30 1.20 3.43
N PRO A 570 12.67 0.25 4.27
CA PRO A 570 14.03 -0.30 4.30
C PRO A 570 14.53 -0.80 2.96
N SER A 571 13.62 -1.04 2.06
CA SER A 571 13.83 -1.64 0.74
C SER A 571 13.88 -0.63 -0.40
N SER A 572 13.53 0.64 -0.20
CA SER A 572 13.59 1.61 -1.27
C SER A 572 15.01 2.18 -1.38
N VAL A 573 15.62 2.02 -2.56
CA VAL A 573 16.92 2.59 -2.93
C VAL A 573 16.84 4.13 -3.05
N ARG A 574 15.67 4.71 -2.90
CA ARG A 574 15.42 6.14 -3.01
C ARG A 574 15.56 6.80 -1.64
N LYS A 575 16.29 7.91 -1.59
CA LYS A 575 16.42 8.73 -0.39
C LYS A 575 15.04 9.08 0.15
N PRO A 576 14.81 8.91 1.45
CA PRO A 576 13.55 9.27 2.08
C PRO A 576 13.26 10.76 1.88
N ILE A 577 12.03 11.08 1.51
CA ILE A 577 11.58 12.46 1.47
C ILE A 577 11.50 13.02 2.90
N ILE A 578 11.21 12.14 3.88
CA ILE A 578 11.02 12.53 5.28
C ILE A 578 12.13 11.94 6.15
N PRO A 579 12.83 12.75 6.95
CA PRO A 579 13.86 12.27 7.86
C PRO A 579 13.27 11.49 9.03
N THR A 580 13.92 10.46 9.42
CA THR A 580 14.01 9.64 10.66
C THR A 580 12.90 9.72 11.74
N LYS A 581 11.96 10.68 11.72
CA LYS A 581 10.88 10.77 12.70
C LYS A 581 9.78 9.79 12.35
N VAL A 582 9.51 8.84 13.20
CA VAL A 582 8.44 7.87 13.01
C VAL A 582 7.09 8.57 13.11
N GLN A 583 6.24 8.41 12.10
CA GLN A 583 4.85 8.83 12.12
C GLN A 583 3.94 7.60 12.31
N PRO A 584 2.76 7.73 12.94
CA PRO A 584 1.83 6.62 13.10
C PRO A 584 1.14 6.21 11.80
N PHE A 585 1.34 6.93 10.71
CA PHE A 585 0.70 6.71 9.40
C PHE A 585 1.72 6.70 8.26
N ASN A 586 1.35 6.14 7.13
CA ASN A 586 2.12 6.16 5.89
C ASN A 586 1.20 6.15 4.67
N GLY A 587 1.47 7.07 3.73
CA GLY A 587 0.66 7.28 2.53
C GLY A 587 -0.44 8.33 2.70
N GLN A 588 -0.87 8.87 1.57
CA GLN A 588 -1.98 9.82 1.47
C GLN A 588 -2.67 9.69 0.11
N LEU A 589 -3.88 10.23 0.02
CA LEU A 589 -4.61 10.39 -1.23
C LEU A 589 -4.42 11.83 -1.74
N THR A 590 -4.61 12.03 -3.05
CA THR A 590 -4.62 13.37 -3.64
C THR A 590 -5.82 14.17 -3.11
N PHE A 591 -5.79 15.49 -3.30
CA PHE A 591 -7.00 16.29 -3.08
C PHE A 591 -8.09 15.86 -4.08
N PRO A 592 -9.39 15.78 -3.69
CA PRO A 592 -10.47 15.45 -4.61
C PRO A 592 -10.58 16.47 -5.74
N VAL A 593 -10.71 15.99 -6.97
CA VAL A 593 -10.82 16.83 -8.17
C VAL A 593 -12.10 16.58 -8.94
N GLU A 594 -12.68 17.64 -9.48
CA GLU A 594 -13.76 17.58 -10.45
C GLU A 594 -13.19 17.41 -11.86
N MET A 595 -13.67 16.39 -12.56
CA MET A 595 -13.27 16.08 -13.93
C MET A 595 -14.27 16.59 -14.94
N THR A 596 -13.80 17.29 -15.97
CA THR A 596 -14.62 17.72 -17.10
C THR A 596 -13.97 17.31 -18.42
N LEU A 597 -14.78 16.99 -19.43
CA LEU A 597 -14.30 16.69 -20.79
C LEU A 597 -14.63 17.88 -21.69
N ARG A 598 -13.60 18.54 -22.23
CA ARG A 598 -13.77 19.79 -23.00
C ARG A 598 -13.25 19.66 -24.42
N GLU A 599 -13.90 20.39 -25.34
CA GLU A 599 -13.35 20.58 -26.67
C GLU A 599 -12.15 21.52 -26.66
N THR A 600 -11.08 21.09 -27.29
CA THR A 600 -9.86 21.88 -27.50
C THR A 600 -9.43 21.81 -28.96
N GLU A 601 -8.44 22.60 -29.34
CA GLU A 601 -7.81 22.55 -30.66
C GLU A 601 -7.17 21.19 -30.97
N ASP A 602 -6.80 20.41 -29.93
CA ASP A 602 -6.19 19.07 -30.06
C ASP A 602 -7.22 17.93 -29.99
N GLY A 603 -8.52 18.23 -29.94
CA GLY A 603 -9.60 17.26 -29.75
C GLY A 603 -10.18 17.30 -28.33
N LEU A 604 -10.77 16.21 -27.89
CA LEU A 604 -11.38 16.10 -26.57
C LEU A 604 -10.33 15.85 -25.49
N ARG A 605 -10.30 16.68 -24.44
CA ARG A 605 -9.32 16.58 -23.35
C ARG A 605 -10.02 16.62 -21.99
N LEU A 606 -9.49 15.81 -21.05
CA LEU A 606 -9.86 15.89 -19.64
C LEU A 606 -9.21 17.11 -18.98
N PHE A 607 -9.97 17.75 -18.11
CA PHE A 607 -9.55 18.82 -17.22
C PHE A 607 -9.86 18.41 -15.79
N ALA A 608 -8.97 18.71 -14.86
CA ALA A 608 -9.12 18.45 -13.44
C ALA A 608 -8.98 19.75 -12.64
N ASN A 609 -9.96 20.05 -11.81
CA ASN A 609 -9.90 21.20 -10.91
C ASN A 609 -10.22 20.73 -9.48
N PRO A 610 -9.69 21.38 -8.43
CA PRO A 610 -10.06 21.01 -7.07
C PRO A 610 -11.56 21.20 -6.88
N VAL A 611 -12.19 20.33 -6.09
CA VAL A 611 -13.61 20.48 -5.77
C VAL A 611 -13.88 21.82 -5.09
N ARG A 612 -15.04 22.41 -5.36
CA ARG A 612 -15.45 23.73 -4.82
C ARG A 612 -15.46 23.77 -3.30
N GLU A 613 -15.62 22.66 -2.64
CA GLU A 613 -15.62 22.48 -1.18
C GLU A 613 -14.28 22.82 -0.53
N LEU A 614 -13.19 22.95 -1.29
CA LEU A 614 -11.92 23.51 -0.81
C LEU A 614 -12.14 24.87 -0.14
N ALA A 615 -13.10 25.66 -0.60
CA ALA A 615 -13.44 26.97 -0.04
C ALA A 615 -13.93 26.89 1.43
N LEU A 616 -14.44 25.74 1.89
CA LEU A 616 -14.85 25.54 3.28
C LEU A 616 -13.65 25.58 4.26
N LEU A 617 -12.46 25.32 3.75
CA LEU A 617 -11.22 25.37 4.53
C LEU A 617 -10.55 26.76 4.50
N HIS A 618 -11.03 27.72 3.72
CA HIS A 618 -10.40 29.03 3.57
C HIS A 618 -10.47 29.84 4.85
N THR A 619 -9.33 30.44 5.19
CA THR A 619 -9.18 31.44 6.26
C THR A 619 -8.21 32.52 5.81
N ASN A 620 -8.20 33.65 6.50
CA ASN A 620 -7.26 34.75 6.33
C ASN A 620 -7.07 35.14 4.84
N PRO A 621 -8.16 35.47 4.11
CA PRO A 621 -8.05 35.81 2.70
C PRO A 621 -7.17 37.04 2.50
N SER A 622 -6.31 37.00 1.50
CA SER A 622 -5.47 38.12 1.08
C SER A 622 -5.47 38.20 -0.43
N GLU A 623 -5.71 39.39 -0.94
CA GLU A 623 -5.69 39.65 -2.37
C GLU A 623 -4.63 40.73 -2.68
N LEU A 624 -3.85 40.48 -3.70
CA LEU A 624 -2.86 41.41 -4.23
C LEU A 624 -3.15 41.62 -5.72
N THR A 625 -3.02 42.86 -6.17
CA THR A 625 -3.22 43.21 -7.57
C THR A 625 -2.05 44.05 -8.09
N ASP A 626 -1.76 43.91 -9.36
CA ASP A 626 -0.80 44.73 -10.12
C ASP A 626 0.62 44.79 -9.50
N VAL A 627 1.11 43.64 -8.96
CA VAL A 627 2.45 43.58 -8.38
C VAL A 627 3.47 43.33 -9.49
N VAL A 628 4.32 44.30 -9.77
CA VAL A 628 5.44 44.14 -10.71
C VAL A 628 6.57 43.37 -10.03
N VAL A 629 7.02 42.30 -10.70
CA VAL A 629 8.11 41.43 -10.24
C VAL A 629 9.28 41.53 -11.23
N THR A 630 10.46 41.78 -10.69
CA THR A 630 11.72 41.88 -11.44
C THR A 630 12.79 41.01 -10.75
N ALA A 631 13.98 40.93 -11.37
CA ALA A 631 15.11 40.21 -10.76
C ALA A 631 15.47 40.82 -9.38
N ASP A 632 15.45 42.14 -9.25
CA ASP A 632 15.82 42.89 -8.03
C ASP A 632 14.64 43.03 -7.04
N LYS A 633 13.41 42.80 -7.50
CA LYS A 633 12.20 42.93 -6.68
C LYS A 633 11.37 41.65 -6.80
N PRO A 634 11.79 40.55 -6.19
CA PRO A 634 11.01 39.31 -6.17
C PRO A 634 9.74 39.49 -5.35
N PHE A 635 8.73 38.65 -5.65
CA PHE A 635 7.55 38.49 -4.80
C PHE A 635 7.75 37.39 -3.80
N ALA A 636 7.19 37.52 -2.60
CA ALA A 636 7.06 36.49 -1.59
C ALA A 636 5.78 36.68 -0.77
N THR A 637 5.14 35.60 -0.39
CA THR A 637 4.02 35.62 0.56
C THR A 637 4.51 36.08 1.93
N ARG A 638 3.64 36.82 2.65
CA ARG A 638 3.99 37.36 3.99
C ARG A 638 3.81 36.35 5.11
N THR A 639 2.91 35.39 4.91
CA THR A 639 2.61 34.31 5.87
C THR A 639 3.16 32.99 5.37
N HIS A 640 3.44 32.09 6.30
CA HIS A 640 4.02 30.77 6.04
C HIS A 640 3.16 29.67 6.69
N PRO A 641 1.85 29.55 6.31
CA PRO A 641 0.94 28.60 6.92
C PRO A 641 1.34 27.16 6.60
N GLU A 642 0.81 26.22 7.35
CA GLU A 642 1.00 24.78 7.11
C GLU A 642 0.36 24.30 5.81
N ALA A 643 -0.79 24.91 5.45
CA ALA A 643 -1.44 24.69 4.17
C ALA A 643 -2.00 26.00 3.59
N MET A 644 -1.95 26.14 2.27
CA MET A 644 -2.35 27.33 1.53
C MET A 644 -3.04 26.95 0.21
N HIS A 645 -4.08 27.70 -0.14
CA HIS A 645 -4.63 27.75 -1.48
C HIS A 645 -4.27 29.09 -2.12
N ALA A 646 -3.76 29.06 -3.35
CA ALA A 646 -3.40 30.27 -4.09
C ALA A 646 -3.96 30.21 -5.52
N ILE A 647 -4.48 31.34 -6.00
CA ILE A 647 -4.90 31.53 -7.39
C ILE A 647 -4.11 32.73 -7.92
N LEU A 648 -3.25 32.48 -8.90
CA LEU A 648 -2.33 33.45 -9.48
C LEU A 648 -2.70 33.70 -10.94
N ASP A 649 -2.89 34.96 -11.32
CA ASP A 649 -2.99 35.44 -12.70
C ASP A 649 -1.73 36.25 -13.00
N VAL A 650 -0.91 35.79 -13.93
CA VAL A 650 0.43 36.29 -14.19
C VAL A 650 0.55 36.77 -15.64
N ASP A 651 0.71 38.07 -15.85
CA ASP A 651 1.14 38.64 -17.11
C ASP A 651 2.65 38.41 -17.24
N VAL A 652 3.05 37.62 -18.25
CA VAL A 652 4.44 37.24 -18.45
C VAL A 652 5.35 38.39 -18.88
N GLY A 653 4.76 39.49 -19.39
CA GLY A 653 5.44 40.72 -19.76
C GLY A 653 6.64 40.53 -20.67
N GLY A 654 7.76 41.13 -20.29
CA GLY A 654 9.06 40.96 -20.98
C GLY A 654 9.99 39.95 -20.34
N ALA A 655 9.48 39.06 -19.46
CA ALA A 655 10.29 38.07 -18.82
C ALA A 655 10.80 37.00 -19.81
N GLU A 656 12.03 36.55 -19.63
CA GLU A 656 12.55 35.35 -20.32
C GLU A 656 12.11 34.09 -19.58
N ARG A 657 12.16 34.14 -18.23
CA ARG A 657 11.80 33.03 -17.35
C ARG A 657 11.19 33.54 -16.06
N ILE A 658 10.17 32.80 -15.57
CA ILE A 658 9.55 33.01 -14.27
C ILE A 658 9.83 31.78 -13.41
N VAL A 659 10.32 31.98 -12.19
CA VAL A 659 10.67 30.90 -11.24
C VAL A 659 9.87 31.10 -9.97
N TRP A 660 9.02 30.12 -9.65
CA TRP A 660 8.36 30.00 -8.36
C TRP A 660 9.09 29.01 -7.45
N HIS A 661 9.06 29.25 -6.16
CA HIS A 661 9.31 28.23 -5.14
C HIS A 661 8.04 28.06 -4.33
N LEU A 662 7.48 26.87 -4.39
CA LEU A 662 6.22 26.48 -3.75
C LEU A 662 6.57 25.56 -2.57
N ASN A 663 6.51 26.05 -1.34
CA ASN A 663 7.09 25.37 -0.17
C ASN A 663 8.55 24.92 -0.40
N GLY A 664 9.32 25.68 -1.20
CA GLY A 664 10.66 25.33 -1.62
C GLY A 664 10.77 24.47 -2.88
N LEU A 665 9.67 23.91 -3.41
CA LEU A 665 9.65 23.20 -4.69
C LEU A 665 9.85 24.19 -5.84
N PRO A 666 10.90 24.08 -6.67
CA PRO A 666 11.09 24.95 -7.81
C PRO A 666 10.13 24.57 -8.95
N VAL A 667 9.43 25.58 -9.48
CA VAL A 667 8.58 25.50 -10.67
C VAL A 667 9.00 26.62 -11.59
N THR A 668 9.25 26.32 -12.86
CA THR A 668 9.81 27.30 -13.80
C THR A 668 8.95 27.40 -15.05
N TYR A 669 8.68 28.61 -15.51
CA TYR A 669 8.05 28.87 -16.79
C TYR A 669 9.05 29.53 -17.74
N ASP A 670 9.36 28.87 -18.84
CA ASP A 670 10.15 29.43 -19.95
C ASP A 670 9.18 30.10 -20.94
N VAL A 671 9.24 31.44 -21.01
CA VAL A 671 8.27 32.24 -21.78
C VAL A 671 8.41 32.00 -23.27
N LYS A 672 9.65 31.87 -23.79
CA LYS A 672 9.90 31.63 -25.21
C LYS A 672 9.46 30.25 -25.67
N LYS A 673 9.67 29.23 -24.84
CA LYS A 673 9.26 27.85 -25.13
C LYS A 673 7.80 27.58 -24.79
N GLN A 674 7.18 28.47 -24.01
CA GLN A 674 5.85 28.25 -23.43
C GLN A 674 5.78 26.95 -22.65
N GLU A 675 6.78 26.67 -21.82
CA GLU A 675 6.91 25.44 -21.05
C GLU A 675 6.91 25.71 -19.56
N LEU A 676 5.99 25.06 -18.86
CA LEU A 676 5.96 24.95 -17.40
C LEU A 676 6.74 23.70 -17.00
N ALA A 677 7.82 23.88 -16.25
CA ALA A 677 8.71 22.82 -15.81
C ALA A 677 8.65 22.67 -14.28
N PHE A 678 8.58 21.41 -13.81
CA PHE A 678 8.66 21.04 -12.42
C PHE A 678 9.28 19.64 -12.28
N ILE A 679 9.50 19.20 -11.06
CA ILE A 679 10.15 17.91 -10.81
C ILE A 679 9.48 16.79 -11.61
N GLY A 680 10.27 16.11 -12.44
CA GLY A 680 9.83 14.98 -13.26
C GLY A 680 9.42 15.31 -14.69
N GLY A 681 9.38 16.58 -15.12
CA GLY A 681 9.15 16.92 -16.54
C GLY A 681 8.60 18.30 -16.82
N THR A 682 8.16 18.52 -18.05
CA THR A 682 7.64 19.77 -18.57
C THR A 682 6.24 19.60 -19.14
N ARG A 683 5.50 20.71 -19.23
CA ARG A 683 4.21 20.82 -19.91
C ARG A 683 4.16 22.08 -20.74
N HIS A 684 3.63 21.96 -21.94
CA HIS A 684 3.33 23.13 -22.76
C HIS A 684 2.18 23.93 -22.11
N LEU A 685 2.36 25.22 -21.94
CA LEU A 685 1.41 26.18 -21.37
C LEU A 685 1.47 27.48 -22.20
N ALA A 686 0.64 27.59 -23.21
CA ALA A 686 0.55 28.81 -23.99
C ALA A 686 -0.09 29.94 -23.22
N PRO A 687 0.50 31.16 -23.16
CA PRO A 687 -0.15 32.31 -22.55
C PRO A 687 -1.39 32.70 -23.34
N ARG A 688 -2.45 33.09 -22.63
CA ARG A 688 -3.66 33.70 -23.24
C ARG A 688 -3.61 35.19 -23.04
N GLU A 689 -3.60 35.94 -24.10
CA GLU A 689 -3.47 37.42 -24.03
C GLU A 689 -2.26 37.87 -23.18
N GLY A 690 -1.15 37.14 -23.29
CA GLY A 690 0.06 37.38 -22.51
C GLY A 690 0.02 36.90 -21.06
N ARG A 691 -1.01 36.16 -20.63
CA ARG A 691 -1.19 35.74 -19.24
C ARG A 691 -1.20 34.21 -19.07
N ILE A 692 -0.74 33.75 -17.92
CA ILE A 692 -0.86 32.38 -17.46
C ILE A 692 -1.52 32.36 -16.07
N GLY A 693 -2.44 31.40 -15.88
CA GLY A 693 -3.11 31.15 -14.60
C GLY A 693 -2.54 29.92 -13.91
N LEU A 694 -2.29 30.04 -12.62
CA LEU A 694 -1.95 28.92 -11.74
C LEU A 694 -2.92 28.88 -10.57
N GLN A 695 -3.45 27.69 -10.26
CA GLN A 695 -4.13 27.41 -9.00
C GLN A 695 -3.30 26.36 -8.24
N LEU A 696 -3.05 26.61 -6.96
CA LEU A 696 -2.08 25.88 -6.16
C LEU A 696 -2.69 25.46 -4.84
N ILE A 697 -2.48 24.20 -4.44
CA ILE A 697 -2.72 23.75 -3.06
C ILE A 697 -1.37 23.33 -2.49
N LEU A 698 -0.91 24.05 -1.49
CA LEU A 698 0.32 23.76 -0.76
C LEU A 698 -0.07 23.10 0.55
N ASP A 699 0.47 21.92 0.81
CA ASP A 699 0.29 21.20 2.06
C ASP A 699 1.66 20.84 2.66
N ILE A 700 1.71 20.25 3.83
CA ILE A 700 2.96 19.93 4.54
C ILE A 700 3.88 19.06 3.69
N ALA A 701 3.32 18.07 3.01
CA ALA A 701 4.09 17.07 2.29
C ALA A 701 3.74 16.95 0.81
N SER A 702 2.98 17.91 0.28
CA SER A 702 2.59 17.93 -1.14
C SER A 702 2.34 19.34 -1.67
N VAL A 703 2.42 19.45 -2.99
CA VAL A 703 2.09 20.62 -3.77
C VAL A 703 1.26 20.18 -4.96
N ASP A 704 0.00 20.62 -5.05
CA ASP A 704 -0.83 20.43 -6.24
C ASP A 704 -0.77 21.68 -7.12
N ILE A 705 -0.48 21.46 -8.38
CA ILE A 705 -0.39 22.52 -9.39
C ILE A 705 -1.46 22.28 -10.45
N PHE A 706 -2.34 23.25 -10.62
CA PHE A 706 -3.33 23.31 -11.68
C PHE A 706 -3.00 24.49 -12.58
N ALA A 707 -2.93 24.28 -13.89
CA ALA A 707 -2.71 25.32 -14.87
C ALA A 707 -3.55 25.08 -16.12
N ASP A 708 -3.68 26.10 -17.01
CA ASP A 708 -4.53 26.06 -18.20
C ASP A 708 -5.97 25.59 -17.86
N ASP A 709 -6.58 26.20 -16.82
CA ASP A 709 -7.93 25.89 -16.32
C ASP A 709 -8.11 24.41 -15.89
N GLY A 710 -7.02 23.71 -15.52
CA GLY A 710 -7.02 22.32 -15.09
C GLY A 710 -6.65 21.31 -16.19
N ARG A 711 -6.29 21.76 -17.40
CA ARG A 711 -5.69 20.88 -18.43
C ARG A 711 -4.34 20.31 -17.98
N ILE A 712 -3.63 21.08 -17.15
CA ILE A 712 -2.42 20.64 -16.46
C ILE A 712 -2.78 20.44 -15.00
N TYR A 713 -2.64 19.21 -14.52
CA TYR A 713 -2.75 18.85 -13.11
C TYR A 713 -1.51 18.05 -12.70
N ALA A 714 -0.84 18.51 -11.64
CA ALA A 714 0.37 17.88 -11.13
C ALA A 714 0.36 17.86 -9.59
N PRO A 715 -0.15 16.77 -8.98
CA PRO A 715 0.02 16.52 -7.55
C PRO A 715 1.43 15.99 -7.29
N ILE A 716 2.25 16.76 -6.59
CA ILE A 716 3.67 16.47 -6.39
C ILE A 716 3.93 16.24 -4.90
N ASN A 717 4.51 15.08 -4.57
CA ASN A 717 5.05 14.84 -3.24
C ASN A 717 6.27 15.72 -3.00
N HIS A 718 6.18 16.59 -2.02
CA HIS A 718 7.24 17.48 -1.64
C HIS A 718 7.13 17.84 -0.16
N LEU A 719 8.15 17.52 0.60
CA LEU A 719 8.28 17.97 1.98
C LEU A 719 9.12 19.24 2.00
N GLY A 720 8.45 20.38 2.10
CA GLY A 720 9.08 21.66 2.27
C GLY A 720 9.67 21.81 3.68
N ARG A 721 10.78 22.55 3.80
CA ARG A 721 11.28 22.99 5.11
C ARG A 721 10.34 24.06 5.66
N VAL A 722 10.23 24.15 6.99
CA VAL A 722 9.36 25.13 7.65
C VAL A 722 9.69 26.57 7.23
N ASP A 723 11.01 26.87 7.07
CA ASP A 723 11.52 28.17 6.65
C ASP A 723 11.33 28.45 5.14
N GLN A 724 10.82 27.51 4.36
CA GLN A 724 10.54 27.62 2.93
C GLN A 724 9.06 27.59 2.61
N ARG A 725 8.18 27.53 3.62
CA ARG A 725 6.73 27.51 3.40
C ARG A 725 6.25 28.78 2.70
N GLY A 726 5.21 28.66 1.88
CA GLY A 726 4.63 29.74 1.10
C GLY A 726 5.11 29.77 -0.34
N ILE A 727 4.93 30.92 -0.99
CA ILE A 727 5.21 31.12 -2.42
C ILE A 727 6.22 32.25 -2.57
N THR A 728 7.28 32.01 -3.32
CA THR A 728 8.12 33.08 -3.88
C THR A 728 8.07 33.06 -5.38
N MET A 729 8.18 34.21 -6.02
CA MET A 729 8.25 34.37 -7.47
C MET A 729 9.42 35.29 -7.82
N LYS A 730 10.29 34.84 -8.73
CA LYS A 730 11.41 35.59 -9.29
C LYS A 730 11.31 35.60 -10.80
N VAL A 731 11.89 36.62 -11.42
CA VAL A 731 11.91 36.78 -12.88
C VAL A 731 13.34 36.89 -13.34
N GLU A 732 13.66 36.20 -14.41
CA GLU A 732 14.94 36.28 -15.13
C GLU A 732 14.67 36.93 -16.48
N GLY A 733 15.44 37.94 -16.82
CA GLY A 733 15.23 38.80 -18.02
C GLY A 733 13.92 39.59 -17.96
N GLY A 734 14.00 40.90 -18.03
CA GLY A 734 12.82 41.77 -18.05
C GLY A 734 11.98 41.81 -16.78
N ASN A 735 10.66 41.81 -16.91
CA ASN A 735 9.72 41.82 -15.81
C ASN A 735 8.48 40.96 -16.13
N ALA A 736 7.77 40.56 -15.07
CA ALA A 736 6.41 40.01 -15.12
C ALA A 736 5.53 40.76 -14.12
N ARG A 737 4.22 40.57 -14.20
CA ARG A 737 3.27 41.22 -13.32
C ARG A 737 2.27 40.20 -12.77
N LEU A 738 2.17 40.08 -11.44
CA LEU A 738 1.00 39.46 -10.81
C LEU A 738 -0.17 40.38 -10.98
N VAL A 739 -1.01 40.10 -11.97
CA VAL A 739 -2.25 40.86 -12.22
C VAL A 739 -3.19 40.66 -11.06
N LYS A 740 -3.30 39.46 -10.59
CA LYS A 740 -4.05 39.07 -9.40
C LYS A 740 -3.38 37.89 -8.68
N ALA A 741 -3.35 37.98 -7.36
CA ALA A 741 -3.03 36.84 -6.50
C ALA A 741 -4.04 36.75 -5.36
N ALA A 742 -4.90 35.75 -5.37
CA ALA A 742 -5.81 35.45 -4.27
C ALA A 742 -5.20 34.33 -3.43
N LEU A 743 -4.96 34.62 -2.17
CA LEU A 743 -4.27 33.72 -1.24
C LEU A 743 -5.18 33.44 -0.05
N PHE A 744 -5.26 32.17 0.34
CA PHE A 744 -6.06 31.69 1.46
C PHE A 744 -5.20 30.75 2.29
N GLU A 745 -5.11 30.98 3.59
CA GLU A 745 -4.64 29.96 4.51
C GLU A 745 -5.73 28.89 4.62
N LEU A 746 -5.32 27.62 4.82
CA LEU A 746 -6.27 26.52 4.91
C LEU A 746 -6.29 25.96 6.33
N LYS A 747 -7.50 25.83 6.90
CA LYS A 747 -7.71 25.04 8.12
C LYS A 747 -7.42 23.58 7.85
N SER A 748 -7.03 22.86 8.91
CA SER A 748 -6.89 21.42 8.81
C SER A 748 -8.26 20.75 8.64
N MET A 749 -8.38 19.82 7.69
CA MET A 749 -9.56 18.98 7.48
C MET A 749 -9.87 18.09 8.70
N TRP A 750 -8.92 17.96 9.62
CA TRP A 750 -9.05 17.17 10.85
C TRP A 750 -9.57 17.99 12.04
N GLU A 751 -9.70 19.30 11.91
CA GLU A 751 -10.29 20.18 12.91
C GLU A 751 -11.80 20.16 12.74
N GLN A 752 -12.48 19.22 13.40
CA GLN A 752 -13.93 19.30 13.54
C GLN A 752 -14.24 20.42 14.54
N GLU A 753 -15.15 21.32 14.16
CA GLU A 753 -15.79 22.18 15.15
C GLU A 753 -16.34 21.28 16.27
N ARG A 754 -15.90 21.47 17.50
CA ARG A 754 -16.48 20.84 18.67
C ARG A 754 -17.91 21.40 18.79
N THR A 755 -18.84 20.84 18.04
CA THR A 755 -20.24 20.96 18.38
C THR A 755 -20.39 20.28 19.73
N ASN A 756 -20.60 21.09 20.77
CA ASN A 756 -20.98 20.65 22.08
C ASN A 756 -22.15 19.66 21.93
N GLN A 757 -21.87 18.38 22.12
CA GLN A 757 -22.89 17.37 22.44
C GLN A 757 -23.06 17.30 23.93
#